data_009b2d41929fb3ca1e08d60924440bf5
#
_entry.id   009b2d41929fb3ca1e08d60924440bf5
#
_cell.length_a   1.000
_cell.length_b   1.000
_cell.length_c   1.000
_cell.angle_alpha   90.00
_cell.angle_beta   90.00
_cell.angle_gamma   90.00
#
_symmetry.space_group_name_H-M   'P 1'
#
loop_
_entity.id
_entity.type
_entity.pdbx_description
1 polymer ?
#
loop_
_entity_poly.entity_id
_entity_poly.type
_entity_poly.pdbx_seq_one_letter_code
_entity_poly.pdbx_strand_id
1 'polypeptide(L)'
;MKKFFLILSSILLIHPSITLSQSLTFDQAVQSYRTQVQKDPKNLEMHQKMIDYAAKANQIKVPLNVYQTAYEKQPNNPIVIYVLAYAYLANDQENKAFPLFQQCVTTNSSIWQAHLQLARYFKNHDKFSQAIIHYEKTRDLHPKSIAYHFEMGQVYRRLGALDAAENAFLQAIDYDKFSAQAYYELGQVYALQKMADRAIEQYRKGKKLDPDNPVVRYQLAHIFIDNDDGRNAILALHSGMSADTQYSQVANRLKNVSSLQASSILKQILKAKPNNAYLQYFAGKLCNKIGEKEQAILHLKKAKLLNPTDANVRFLLGQLYEEQAQTQMAITEFEKSAALGNAQLELLLELAKTYHRQNNQEEFMKIADQILAINEDQPEIHYQLSQYYDHQFQQKRREGSIEESEDLSKKAIEHADRAVKLAPDVAKYNLKLGEQYDRQGMLKAIRFYEKAIQLDPQNAEPYYRRGLFMSNFTFGSAKVLLYEPELVMEDLTHAVQLDPNSAGAHHALGVVYDRMGNVQQAMLEFNKVAELDPADSRPHLYLGEKYANNGQFQLAISSFAKVIKMDPSNVEALKDYAFLCLSHDQDRLWRDANKALESAIKIRPNDAEILMNYAYTLYLNNEFQRAVEYYQRSLEIRPNWEKTLYNLALVYERTGQKGLALQTYEKAIEIAPNSRQGIKALEKIKKLKGKN
;
A
#
# COMPACT_ATOMS: atom_id res chain seq x y z
N MET A 1 12.33 35.19 -7.67
CA MET A 1 13.35 36.02 -6.96
C MET A 1 13.01 37.49 -6.71
N LYS A 2 12.17 38.19 -7.47
CA LYS A 2 11.81 39.60 -7.21
C LYS A 2 10.65 39.87 -6.22
N LYS A 3 9.92 38.85 -5.72
CA LYS A 3 8.81 39.00 -4.77
C LYS A 3 9.14 38.69 -3.30
N PHE A 4 10.36 38.26 -3.01
CA PHE A 4 10.81 37.94 -1.64
C PHE A 4 11.27 39.19 -0.87
N PHE A 5 11.48 40.32 -1.58
CA PHE A 5 12.03 41.57 -1.00
C PHE A 5 10.97 42.48 -0.36
N LEU A 6 9.67 42.19 -0.46
CA LEU A 6 8.63 43.12 0.04
C LEU A 6 8.17 42.81 1.47
N ILE A 7 8.56 41.68 2.09
CA ILE A 7 8.14 41.30 3.46
C ILE A 7 9.09 41.84 4.53
N LEU A 8 10.30 42.29 4.17
CA LEU A 8 11.25 42.84 5.13
C LEU A 8 11.09 44.34 5.39
N SER A 9 10.17 45.03 4.69
CA SER A 9 9.97 46.47 4.88
C SER A 9 9.04 46.85 6.03
N SER A 10 8.27 45.88 6.59
CA SER A 10 7.32 46.15 7.67
C SER A 10 7.85 45.92 9.10
N ILE A 11 9.07 45.39 9.26
CA ILE A 11 9.68 45.18 10.60
C ILE A 11 10.53 46.36 11.08
N LEU A 12 10.61 47.45 10.32
CA LEU A 12 11.44 48.61 10.63
C LEU A 12 10.76 49.72 11.48
N LEU A 13 9.61 49.43 12.10
CA LEU A 13 8.80 50.44 12.78
C LEU A 13 8.59 50.26 14.28
N ILE A 14 9.48 49.60 15.04
CA ILE A 14 9.40 49.65 16.50
C ILE A 14 10.81 49.80 17.12
N HIS A 15 11.40 51.00 17.06
CA HIS A 15 12.12 51.63 18.18
C HIS A 15 12.36 53.11 17.87
N PRO A 16 11.90 54.02 18.71
CA PRO A 16 12.05 55.46 18.51
C PRO A 16 13.38 55.92 19.11
N SER A 17 14.41 55.96 18.31
CA SER A 17 15.57 56.85 18.57
C SER A 17 16.66 56.81 17.51
N ILE A 18 16.34 56.67 16.24
CA ILE A 18 17.22 57.15 15.16
C ILE A 18 16.32 57.65 14.04
N THR A 19 15.97 58.89 14.05
CA THR A 19 15.49 59.63 12.89
C THR A 19 16.61 59.73 11.86
N LEU A 20 16.62 58.76 10.92
CA LEU A 20 17.50 58.81 9.75
C LEU A 20 16.92 59.78 8.71
N SER A 21 17.15 61.08 8.90
CA SER A 21 16.92 62.12 7.89
C SER A 21 18.18 62.54 7.14
N GLN A 22 19.16 61.68 7.06
CA GLN A 22 20.33 61.84 6.16
C GLN A 22 20.75 60.47 5.64
N SER A 23 20.83 60.31 4.31
CA SER A 23 21.40 59.12 3.67
C SER A 23 22.88 59.00 4.05
N LEU A 24 23.17 58.22 5.10
CA LEU A 24 24.55 57.85 5.45
C LEU A 24 25.19 57.14 4.24
N THR A 25 26.41 57.54 3.90
CA THR A 25 27.20 56.79 2.92
C THR A 25 27.50 55.40 3.48
N PHE A 26 27.74 54.39 2.61
CA PHE A 26 28.11 53.05 3.03
C PHE A 26 29.22 53.06 4.09
N ASP A 27 30.27 53.83 3.88
CA ASP A 27 31.41 53.94 4.81
C ASP A 27 31.01 54.47 6.19
N GLN A 28 30.14 55.48 6.24
CA GLN A 28 29.64 56.03 7.50
C GLN A 28 28.79 54.98 8.27
N ALA A 29 27.95 54.22 7.58
CA ALA A 29 27.16 53.17 8.19
C ALA A 29 28.04 52.02 8.68
N VAL A 30 29.01 51.57 7.88
CA VAL A 30 29.97 50.53 8.29
C VAL A 30 30.80 50.98 9.48
N GLN A 31 31.23 52.26 9.53
CA GLN A 31 31.98 52.80 10.67
C GLN A 31 31.11 52.84 11.95
N SER A 32 29.86 53.21 11.82
CA SER A 32 28.88 53.14 12.94
C SER A 32 28.74 51.70 13.48
N TYR A 33 28.52 50.72 12.61
CA TYR A 33 28.43 49.34 13.00
C TYR A 33 29.75 48.82 13.59
N ARG A 34 30.91 49.15 13.03
CA ARG A 34 32.24 48.81 13.59
C ARG A 34 32.38 49.31 15.01
N THR A 35 31.99 50.55 15.28
CA THR A 35 32.06 51.15 16.62
C THR A 35 31.14 50.40 17.61
N GLN A 36 29.96 50.01 17.18
CA GLN A 36 29.01 49.27 18.01
C GLN A 36 29.50 47.84 18.27
N VAL A 37 30.04 47.16 17.26
CA VAL A 37 30.64 45.83 17.40
C VAL A 37 31.87 45.84 18.30
N GLN A 38 32.70 46.92 18.27
CA GLN A 38 33.82 47.08 19.19
C GLN A 38 33.40 47.26 20.65
N LYS A 39 32.23 47.88 20.89
CA LYS A 39 31.67 48.03 22.24
C LYS A 39 31.10 46.70 22.79
N ASP A 40 30.50 45.91 21.94
CA ASP A 40 29.96 44.58 22.30
C ASP A 40 30.25 43.55 21.20
N PRO A 41 31.46 42.96 21.21
CA PRO A 41 31.89 41.98 20.21
C PRO A 41 31.07 40.70 20.18
N LYS A 42 30.27 40.46 21.21
CA LYS A 42 29.40 39.24 21.32
C LYS A 42 28.00 39.47 20.75
N ASN A 43 27.68 40.68 20.34
CA ASN A 43 26.35 41.03 19.82
C ASN A 43 26.17 40.54 18.39
N LEU A 44 25.67 39.30 18.24
CA LEU A 44 25.47 38.69 16.95
C LEU A 44 24.46 39.42 16.08
N GLU A 45 23.43 40.04 16.66
CA GLU A 45 22.45 40.84 15.92
C GLU A 45 23.07 42.03 15.23
N MET A 46 24.02 42.69 15.88
CA MET A 46 24.73 43.84 15.31
C MET A 46 25.63 43.41 14.15
N HIS A 47 26.33 42.29 14.30
CA HIS A 47 27.10 41.69 13.19
C HIS A 47 26.20 41.33 12.00
N GLN A 48 25.04 40.76 12.24
CA GLN A 48 24.08 40.45 11.17
C GLN A 48 23.62 41.71 10.46
N LYS A 49 23.21 42.76 11.18
CA LYS A 49 22.82 44.06 10.59
C LYS A 49 23.88 44.63 9.71
N MET A 50 25.17 44.57 10.11
CA MET A 50 26.29 45.03 9.31
C MET A 50 26.45 44.19 8.03
N ILE A 51 26.35 42.88 8.12
CA ILE A 51 26.46 41.97 6.98
C ILE A 51 25.31 42.21 6.01
N ASP A 52 24.07 42.31 6.51
CA ASP A 52 22.89 42.59 5.70
C ASP A 52 22.95 43.93 4.98
N TYR A 53 23.46 44.95 5.67
CA TYR A 53 23.69 46.28 5.07
C TYR A 53 24.72 46.22 3.95
N ALA A 54 25.84 45.51 4.19
CA ALA A 54 26.90 45.35 3.19
C ALA A 54 26.41 44.54 1.97
N ALA A 55 25.55 43.51 2.19
CA ALA A 55 24.96 42.76 1.11
C ALA A 55 24.02 43.63 0.25
N LYS A 56 23.14 44.42 0.90
CA LYS A 56 22.25 45.37 0.20
C LYS A 56 23.02 46.44 -0.59
N ALA A 57 24.16 46.86 -0.08
CA ALA A 57 25.04 47.80 -0.76
C ALA A 57 25.95 47.18 -1.84
N ASN A 58 25.81 45.86 -2.09
CA ASN A 58 26.66 45.09 -3.00
C ASN A 58 28.17 45.09 -2.61
N GLN A 59 28.43 45.22 -1.31
CA GLN A 59 29.77 45.34 -0.70
C GLN A 59 30.09 44.19 0.25
N ILE A 60 29.41 43.07 0.11
CA ILE A 60 29.49 41.89 1.02
C ILE A 60 30.92 41.33 1.15
N LYS A 61 31.78 41.53 0.15
CA LYS A 61 33.16 41.06 0.18
C LYS A 61 33.98 41.71 1.32
N VAL A 62 33.59 42.90 1.76
CA VAL A 62 34.30 43.64 2.83
C VAL A 62 34.16 42.91 4.19
N PRO A 63 32.96 42.69 4.72
CA PRO A 63 32.82 41.91 5.97
C PRO A 63 33.26 40.45 5.82
N LEU A 64 33.09 39.84 4.64
CA LEU A 64 33.52 38.47 4.39
C LEU A 64 35.03 38.30 4.62
N ASN A 65 35.87 39.16 4.03
CA ASN A 65 37.33 39.12 4.22
C ASN A 65 37.72 39.35 5.69
N VAL A 66 37.05 40.27 6.37
CA VAL A 66 37.31 40.55 7.79
C VAL A 66 37.02 39.31 8.66
N TYR A 67 35.87 38.66 8.46
CA TYR A 67 35.50 37.50 9.25
C TYR A 67 36.28 36.24 8.86
N GLN A 68 36.69 36.10 7.61
CA GLN A 68 37.57 35.03 7.19
C GLN A 68 38.95 35.14 7.88
N THR A 69 39.54 36.31 7.92
CA THR A 69 40.81 36.57 8.65
C THR A 69 40.64 36.34 10.18
N ALA A 70 39.48 36.71 10.73
CA ALA A 70 39.18 36.45 12.13
C ALA A 70 39.07 34.95 12.43
N TYR A 71 38.45 34.17 11.54
CA TYR A 71 38.32 32.75 11.64
C TYR A 71 39.67 32.01 11.56
N GLU A 72 40.55 32.41 10.66
CA GLU A 72 41.93 31.90 10.58
C GLU A 72 42.71 32.05 11.90
N LYS A 73 42.46 33.16 12.64
CA LYS A 73 43.06 33.39 13.94
C LYS A 73 42.37 32.68 15.11
N GLN A 74 41.07 32.45 14.99
CA GLN A 74 40.23 31.90 16.07
C GLN A 74 39.22 30.88 15.53
N PRO A 75 39.68 29.73 15.00
CA PRO A 75 38.81 28.77 14.31
C PRO A 75 37.81 28.09 15.22
N ASN A 76 38.00 28.11 16.54
CA ASN A 76 37.10 27.52 17.54
C ASN A 76 36.26 28.57 18.29
N ASN A 77 36.29 29.83 17.89
CA ASN A 77 35.42 30.84 18.50
C ASN A 77 34.02 30.80 17.87
N PRO A 78 32.97 30.38 18.63
CA PRO A 78 31.65 30.19 18.05
C PRO A 78 31.02 31.46 17.48
N ILE A 79 31.35 32.62 18.00
CA ILE A 79 30.88 33.91 17.47
C ILE A 79 31.50 34.17 16.10
N VAL A 80 32.82 33.97 15.97
CA VAL A 80 33.54 34.15 14.70
C VAL A 80 33.07 33.16 13.66
N ILE A 81 32.85 31.91 14.05
CA ILE A 81 32.30 30.86 13.19
C ILE A 81 30.93 31.31 12.65
N TYR A 82 30.02 31.74 13.57
CA TYR A 82 28.68 32.16 13.21
C TYR A 82 28.68 33.35 12.23
N VAL A 83 29.43 34.41 12.51
CA VAL A 83 29.41 35.61 11.66
C VAL A 83 30.04 35.37 10.29
N LEU A 84 31.06 34.50 10.20
CA LEU A 84 31.60 34.06 8.92
C LEU A 84 30.58 33.22 8.13
N ALA A 85 29.92 32.29 8.79
CA ALA A 85 28.86 31.48 8.18
C ALA A 85 27.73 32.37 7.62
N TYR A 86 27.32 33.37 8.42
CA TYR A 86 26.27 34.30 8.01
C TYR A 86 26.72 35.20 6.85
N ALA A 87 27.98 35.62 6.83
CA ALA A 87 28.53 36.40 5.70
C ALA A 87 28.61 35.56 4.41
N TYR A 88 28.94 34.27 4.49
CA TYR A 88 28.85 33.38 3.33
C TYR A 88 27.41 33.20 2.86
N LEU A 89 26.45 33.03 3.79
CA LEU A 89 25.03 32.92 3.45
C LEU A 89 24.54 34.20 2.73
N ALA A 90 24.86 35.36 3.26
CA ALA A 90 24.52 36.66 2.67
C ALA A 90 25.18 36.90 1.29
N ASN A 91 26.23 36.16 0.95
CA ASN A 91 26.92 36.16 -0.34
C ASN A 91 26.50 35.01 -1.26
N ASP A 92 25.30 34.38 -1.02
CA ASP A 92 24.75 33.26 -1.78
C ASP A 92 25.69 32.01 -1.85
N GLN A 93 26.61 31.87 -0.86
CA GLN A 93 27.54 30.74 -0.75
C GLN A 93 27.06 29.75 0.34
N GLU A 94 25.88 29.24 0.18
CA GLU A 94 25.21 28.36 1.16
C GLU A 94 26.02 27.06 1.46
N ASN A 95 26.72 26.54 0.45
CA ASN A 95 27.60 25.37 0.56
C ASN A 95 28.78 25.57 1.53
N LYS A 96 29.24 26.82 1.70
CA LYS A 96 30.29 27.19 2.67
C LYS A 96 29.67 27.57 4.04
N ALA A 97 28.49 28.16 4.02
CA ALA A 97 27.81 28.61 5.23
C ALA A 97 27.36 27.43 6.09
N PHE A 98 26.76 26.42 5.48
CA PHE A 98 26.16 25.28 6.19
C PHE A 98 27.13 24.52 7.10
N PRO A 99 28.33 24.07 6.64
CA PRO A 99 29.28 23.39 7.51
C PRO A 99 29.72 24.23 8.71
N LEU A 100 29.86 25.57 8.51
CA LEU A 100 30.21 26.45 9.59
C LEU A 100 29.07 26.63 10.60
N PHE A 101 27.82 26.68 10.18
CA PHE A 101 26.69 26.66 11.13
C PHE A 101 26.67 25.37 11.93
N GLN A 102 26.94 24.20 11.30
CA GLN A 102 27.09 22.94 12.01
C GLN A 102 28.25 22.97 13.01
N GLN A 103 29.41 23.45 12.61
CA GLN A 103 30.56 23.67 13.52
C GLN A 103 30.19 24.60 14.67
N CYS A 104 29.46 25.68 14.40
CA CYS A 104 29.05 26.64 15.43
C CYS A 104 28.21 25.97 16.53
N VAL A 105 27.19 25.21 16.17
CA VAL A 105 26.31 24.56 17.17
C VAL A 105 26.99 23.38 17.89
N THR A 106 27.98 22.71 17.27
CA THR A 106 28.80 21.70 17.93
C THR A 106 29.78 22.33 18.92
N THR A 107 30.31 23.52 18.60
CA THR A 107 31.22 24.25 19.49
C THR A 107 30.46 24.92 20.64
N ASN A 108 29.29 25.47 20.37
CA ASN A 108 28.41 26.08 21.36
C ASN A 108 26.94 25.94 20.97
N SER A 109 26.26 24.97 21.58
CA SER A 109 24.85 24.67 21.33
C SER A 109 23.86 25.74 21.85
N SER A 110 24.31 26.80 22.52
CA SER A 110 23.44 27.86 23.02
C SER A 110 23.26 29.03 22.05
N ILE A 111 23.92 29.01 20.88
CA ILE A 111 23.75 30.05 19.85
C ILE A 111 22.49 29.76 19.04
N TRP A 112 21.35 30.25 19.52
CA TRP A 112 20.04 30.03 18.89
C TRP A 112 19.96 30.51 17.44
N GLN A 113 20.70 31.56 17.11
CA GLN A 113 20.75 32.07 15.73
C GLN A 113 21.36 31.07 14.75
N ALA A 114 22.34 30.26 15.18
CA ALA A 114 22.93 29.22 14.36
C ALA A 114 21.93 28.08 14.13
N HIS A 115 21.20 27.67 15.18
CA HIS A 115 20.12 26.72 15.06
C HIS A 115 19.02 27.22 14.12
N LEU A 116 18.64 28.50 14.17
CA LEU A 116 17.64 29.06 13.27
C LEU A 116 18.10 29.00 11.80
N GLN A 117 19.37 29.26 11.51
CA GLN A 117 19.89 29.18 10.13
C GLN A 117 19.94 27.72 9.65
N LEU A 118 20.32 26.79 10.50
CA LEU A 118 20.26 25.35 10.18
C LEU A 118 18.82 24.88 9.95
N ALA A 119 17.87 25.31 10.78
CA ALA A 119 16.45 24.99 10.59
C ALA A 119 15.95 25.48 9.23
N ARG A 120 16.28 26.70 8.85
CA ARG A 120 15.95 27.30 7.54
C ARG A 120 16.61 26.55 6.39
N TYR A 121 17.89 26.20 6.54
CA TYR A 121 18.60 25.38 5.55
C TYR A 121 17.88 24.05 5.32
N PHE A 122 17.61 23.29 6.38
CA PHE A 122 16.92 22.01 6.28
C PHE A 122 15.50 22.17 5.72
N LYS A 123 14.75 23.20 6.12
CA LYS A 123 13.43 23.52 5.55
C LYS A 123 13.49 23.76 4.04
N ASN A 124 14.49 24.52 3.57
CA ASN A 124 14.63 24.85 2.16
C ASN A 124 15.08 23.65 1.29
N HIS A 125 15.64 22.63 1.93
CA HIS A 125 16.05 21.36 1.30
C HIS A 125 15.07 20.22 1.59
N ASP A 126 13.83 20.52 2.00
CA ASP A 126 12.74 19.58 2.30
C ASP A 126 13.08 18.53 3.38
N LYS A 127 14.10 18.77 4.19
CA LYS A 127 14.50 17.92 5.32
C LYS A 127 13.77 18.35 6.59
N PHE A 128 12.44 18.20 6.59
CA PHE A 128 11.55 18.77 7.59
C PHE A 128 11.77 18.22 9.00
N SER A 129 12.06 16.92 9.15
CA SER A 129 12.37 16.31 10.45
C SER A 129 13.66 16.91 11.08
N GLN A 130 14.67 17.21 10.27
CA GLN A 130 15.87 17.88 10.76
C GLN A 130 15.62 19.37 11.04
N ALA A 131 14.79 20.02 10.22
CA ALA A 131 14.42 21.40 10.43
C ALA A 131 13.73 21.60 11.78
N ILE A 132 12.80 20.72 12.15
CA ILE A 132 12.04 20.87 13.39
C ILE A 132 12.91 20.74 14.64
N ILE A 133 13.88 19.82 14.64
CA ILE A 133 14.85 19.69 15.76
C ILE A 133 15.56 21.03 16.03
N HIS A 134 15.98 21.71 14.98
CA HIS A 134 16.66 22.97 15.11
C HIS A 134 15.70 24.13 15.43
N TYR A 135 14.47 24.14 14.93
CA TYR A 135 13.45 25.12 15.34
C TYR A 135 13.07 24.97 16.82
N GLU A 136 12.89 23.75 17.30
CA GLU A 136 12.62 23.49 18.73
C GLU A 136 13.77 23.95 19.60
N LYS A 137 15.01 23.66 19.19
CA LYS A 137 16.18 24.16 19.91
C LYS A 137 16.25 25.68 19.91
N THR A 138 15.88 26.34 18.80
CA THR A 138 15.76 27.78 18.72
C THR A 138 14.70 28.31 19.69
N ARG A 139 13.52 27.67 19.75
CA ARG A 139 12.44 28.02 20.68
C ARG A 139 12.88 27.91 22.14
N ASP A 140 13.55 26.82 22.49
CA ASP A 140 13.99 26.56 23.88
C ASP A 140 15.03 27.60 24.33
N LEU A 141 15.92 28.03 23.43
CA LEU A 141 16.97 29.02 23.73
C LEU A 141 16.48 30.46 23.65
N HIS A 142 15.49 30.76 22.84
CA HIS A 142 14.99 32.10 22.58
C HIS A 142 13.47 32.12 22.34
N PRO A 143 12.64 31.91 23.35
CA PRO A 143 11.20 31.69 23.23
C PRO A 143 10.39 32.87 22.71
N LYS A 144 10.93 34.08 22.65
CA LYS A 144 10.19 35.31 22.32
C LYS A 144 10.49 35.85 20.91
N SER A 145 10.49 35.03 19.87
CA SER A 145 10.69 35.52 18.50
C SER A 145 9.57 35.04 17.56
N ILE A 146 8.94 35.99 16.88
CA ILE A 146 7.83 35.78 15.93
C ILE A 146 8.27 34.94 14.72
N ALA A 147 9.48 35.23 14.19
CA ALA A 147 9.90 34.74 12.88
C ALA A 147 9.93 33.20 12.80
N TYR A 148 10.45 32.52 13.83
CA TYR A 148 10.57 31.06 13.74
C TYR A 148 9.28 30.31 14.10
N HIS A 149 8.37 30.87 14.92
CA HIS A 149 7.07 30.22 15.19
C HIS A 149 6.24 30.04 13.93
N PHE A 150 6.22 31.05 13.08
CA PHE A 150 5.54 30.96 11.79
C PHE A 150 6.20 29.91 10.87
N GLU A 151 7.52 29.96 10.73
CA GLU A 151 8.30 29.01 9.93
C GLU A 151 8.19 27.57 10.47
N MET A 152 8.22 27.41 11.80
CA MET A 152 8.04 26.15 12.51
C MET A 152 6.64 25.57 12.27
N GLY A 153 5.60 26.41 12.32
CA GLY A 153 4.23 26.00 12.00
C GLY A 153 4.10 25.47 10.56
N GLN A 154 4.77 26.12 9.60
CA GLN A 154 4.82 25.64 8.22
C GLN A 154 5.48 24.25 8.11
N VAL A 155 6.57 24.03 8.86
CA VAL A 155 7.25 22.73 8.87
C VAL A 155 6.39 21.66 9.51
N TYR A 156 5.76 21.92 10.68
CA TYR A 156 4.84 20.97 11.31
C TYR A 156 3.66 20.61 10.39
N ARG A 157 3.09 21.61 9.69
CA ARG A 157 2.03 21.34 8.72
C ARG A 157 2.50 20.45 7.56
N ARG A 158 3.73 20.64 7.07
CA ARG A 158 4.33 19.76 6.03
C ARG A 158 4.57 18.36 6.54
N LEU A 159 4.93 18.20 7.80
CA LEU A 159 5.09 16.90 8.48
C LEU A 159 3.74 16.21 8.80
N GLY A 160 2.60 16.91 8.62
CA GLY A 160 1.30 16.40 9.04
C GLY A 160 1.03 16.48 10.55
N ALA A 161 1.94 17.07 11.33
CA ALA A 161 1.80 17.28 12.77
C ALA A 161 0.86 18.49 13.04
N LEU A 162 -0.45 18.31 12.77
CA LEU A 162 -1.41 19.41 12.69
C LEU A 162 -1.61 20.13 14.02
N ASP A 163 -1.62 19.42 15.15
CA ASP A 163 -1.77 20.05 16.49
C ASP A 163 -0.56 20.89 16.86
N ALA A 164 0.64 20.43 16.52
CA ALA A 164 1.86 21.21 16.71
C ALA A 164 1.91 22.43 15.78
N ALA A 165 1.43 22.30 14.54
CA ALA A 165 1.30 23.41 13.60
C ALA A 165 0.29 24.46 14.10
N GLU A 166 -0.88 24.04 14.62
CA GLU A 166 -1.87 24.90 15.25
C GLU A 166 -1.25 25.73 16.37
N ASN A 167 -0.58 25.09 17.31
CA ASN A 167 0.09 25.76 18.43
C ASN A 167 1.13 26.78 17.94
N ALA A 168 1.95 26.41 16.98
CA ALA A 168 2.98 27.29 16.45
C ALA A 168 2.39 28.52 15.74
N PHE A 169 1.33 28.37 14.95
CA PHE A 169 0.66 29.50 14.31
C PHE A 169 -0.13 30.38 15.30
N LEU A 170 -0.72 29.79 16.34
CA LEU A 170 -1.35 30.55 17.43
C LEU A 170 -0.31 31.43 18.16
N GLN A 171 0.87 30.89 18.44
CA GLN A 171 1.98 31.67 19.01
C GLN A 171 2.45 32.76 18.05
N ALA A 172 2.58 32.47 16.75
CA ALA A 172 2.91 33.50 15.77
C ALA A 172 1.88 34.65 15.75
N ILE A 173 0.59 34.33 15.83
CA ILE A 173 -0.51 35.32 15.88
C ILE A 173 -0.52 36.11 17.19
N ASP A 174 -0.17 35.47 18.32
CA ASP A 174 -0.11 36.17 19.62
C ASP A 174 0.98 37.25 19.63
N TYR A 175 2.09 36.98 18.94
CA TYR A 175 3.17 37.96 18.76
C TYR A 175 2.82 39.05 17.71
N ASP A 176 2.13 38.68 16.63
CA ASP A 176 1.70 39.61 15.56
C ASP A 176 0.26 39.36 15.18
N LYS A 177 -0.64 40.06 15.84
CA LYS A 177 -2.09 40.00 15.59
C LYS A 177 -2.52 40.57 14.22
N PHE A 178 -1.61 41.22 13.52
CA PHE A 178 -1.83 41.79 12.18
C PHE A 178 -1.23 40.96 11.04
N SER A 179 -0.70 39.78 11.35
CA SER A 179 -0.17 38.87 10.34
C SER A 179 -1.30 38.14 9.60
N ALA A 180 -1.76 38.70 8.50
CA ALA A 180 -2.77 38.04 7.63
C ALA A 180 -2.34 36.63 7.23
N GLN A 181 -1.04 36.46 6.94
CA GLN A 181 -0.47 35.17 6.53
C GLN A 181 -0.57 34.11 7.62
N ALA A 182 -0.36 34.49 8.90
CA ALA A 182 -0.48 33.53 10.01
C ALA A 182 -1.91 33.02 10.17
N TYR A 183 -2.91 33.89 10.02
CA TYR A 183 -4.32 33.49 10.01
C TYR A 183 -4.64 32.56 8.83
N TYR A 184 -4.03 32.75 7.66
CA TYR A 184 -4.26 31.88 6.51
C TYR A 184 -3.70 30.48 6.73
N GLU A 185 -2.47 30.39 7.23
CA GLU A 185 -1.84 29.11 7.53
C GLU A 185 -2.57 28.36 8.64
N LEU A 186 -3.04 29.06 9.70
CA LEU A 186 -3.87 28.46 10.73
C LEU A 186 -5.22 27.99 10.18
N GLY A 187 -5.83 28.76 9.28
CA GLY A 187 -7.04 28.35 8.57
C GLY A 187 -6.82 27.08 7.74
N GLN A 188 -5.67 26.92 7.09
CA GLN A 188 -5.32 25.70 6.37
C GLN A 188 -5.16 24.51 7.32
N VAL A 189 -4.54 24.70 8.49
CA VAL A 189 -4.42 23.63 9.50
C VAL A 189 -5.80 23.15 9.93
N TYR A 190 -6.73 24.08 10.28
CA TYR A 190 -8.09 23.70 10.66
C TYR A 190 -8.85 23.02 9.51
N ALA A 191 -8.60 23.41 8.27
CA ALA A 191 -9.19 22.74 7.11
C ALA A 191 -8.71 21.28 6.99
N LEU A 192 -7.41 21.04 7.18
CA LEU A 192 -6.82 19.71 7.20
C LEU A 192 -7.33 18.85 8.37
N GLN A 193 -7.56 19.47 9.54
CA GLN A 193 -8.19 18.83 10.71
C GLN A 193 -9.71 18.61 10.55
N LYS A 194 -10.27 19.00 9.39
CA LYS A 194 -11.73 18.96 9.11
C LYS A 194 -12.58 19.83 10.04
N MET A 195 -11.98 20.84 10.66
CA MET A 195 -12.65 21.81 11.54
C MET A 195 -13.09 23.04 10.73
N ALA A 196 -14.10 22.87 9.90
CA ALA A 196 -14.53 23.85 8.90
C ALA A 196 -14.86 25.23 9.49
N ASP A 197 -15.62 25.30 10.57
CA ASP A 197 -16.03 26.57 11.20
C ASP A 197 -14.83 27.37 11.70
N ARG A 198 -13.87 26.69 12.33
CA ARG A 198 -12.62 27.31 12.77
C ARG A 198 -11.79 27.82 11.60
N ALA A 199 -11.68 27.04 10.54
CA ALA A 199 -10.96 27.41 9.34
C ALA A 199 -11.58 28.66 8.69
N ILE A 200 -12.90 28.71 8.54
CA ILE A 200 -13.66 29.86 8.01
C ILE A 200 -13.43 31.10 8.86
N GLU A 201 -13.43 30.97 10.18
CA GLU A 201 -13.16 32.06 11.11
C GLU A 201 -11.78 32.68 10.88
N GLN A 202 -10.72 31.85 10.80
CA GLN A 202 -9.38 32.34 10.60
C GLN A 202 -9.19 32.97 9.21
N TYR A 203 -9.72 32.36 8.17
CA TYR A 203 -9.70 32.96 6.83
C TYR A 203 -10.43 34.31 6.77
N ARG A 204 -11.55 34.46 7.48
CA ARG A 204 -12.25 35.76 7.59
C ARG A 204 -11.40 36.82 8.31
N LYS A 205 -10.67 36.44 9.37
CA LYS A 205 -9.72 37.32 10.07
C LYS A 205 -8.59 37.74 9.13
N GLY A 206 -7.96 36.81 8.43
CA GLY A 206 -6.93 37.09 7.46
C GLY A 206 -7.42 37.98 6.31
N LYS A 207 -8.65 37.73 5.79
CA LYS A 207 -9.26 38.58 4.75
C LYS A 207 -9.51 40.02 5.21
N LYS A 208 -9.81 40.23 6.49
CA LYS A 208 -9.94 41.58 7.03
C LYS A 208 -8.62 42.36 7.00
N LEU A 209 -7.51 41.65 7.20
CA LEU A 209 -6.16 42.24 7.25
C LEU A 209 -5.56 42.41 5.84
N ASP A 210 -5.90 41.52 4.92
CA ASP A 210 -5.45 41.54 3.52
C ASP A 210 -6.66 41.24 2.58
N PRO A 211 -7.50 42.26 2.29
CA PRO A 211 -8.73 42.08 1.52
C PRO A 211 -8.52 41.63 0.08
N ASP A 212 -7.39 41.98 -0.51
CA ASP A 212 -7.07 41.75 -1.93
C ASP A 212 -6.42 40.40 -2.20
N ASN A 213 -6.11 39.63 -1.17
CA ASN A 213 -5.47 38.33 -1.31
C ASN A 213 -6.38 37.32 -1.98
N PRO A 214 -6.06 36.87 -3.20
CA PRO A 214 -6.92 35.90 -3.90
C PRO A 214 -6.91 34.52 -3.25
N VAL A 215 -5.83 34.15 -2.58
CA VAL A 215 -5.67 32.82 -1.96
C VAL A 215 -6.76 32.56 -0.93
N VAL A 216 -7.08 33.56 -0.10
CA VAL A 216 -8.12 33.43 0.95
C VAL A 216 -9.48 33.16 0.39
N ARG A 217 -9.83 33.82 -0.71
CA ARG A 217 -11.11 33.65 -1.38
C ARG A 217 -11.27 32.22 -1.89
N TYR A 218 -10.19 31.69 -2.46
CA TYR A 218 -10.18 30.32 -2.96
C TYR A 218 -10.23 29.30 -1.83
N GLN A 219 -9.51 29.52 -0.73
CA GLN A 219 -9.55 28.63 0.42
C GLN A 219 -10.94 28.62 1.10
N LEU A 220 -11.56 29.77 1.24
CA LEU A 220 -12.95 29.83 1.71
C LEU A 220 -13.91 29.09 0.78
N ALA A 221 -13.77 29.25 -0.53
CA ALA A 221 -14.59 28.53 -1.49
C ALA A 221 -14.40 27.02 -1.41
N HIS A 222 -13.16 26.55 -1.22
CA HIS A 222 -12.86 25.13 -1.01
C HIS A 222 -13.62 24.56 0.19
N ILE A 223 -13.51 25.21 1.35
CA ILE A 223 -14.16 24.73 2.57
C ILE A 223 -15.68 24.73 2.43
N PHE A 224 -16.24 25.77 1.82
CA PHE A 224 -17.69 25.81 1.60
C PHE A 224 -18.17 24.71 0.66
N ILE A 225 -17.38 24.35 -0.37
CA ILE A 225 -17.68 23.20 -1.25
C ILE A 225 -17.60 21.89 -0.46
N ASP A 226 -16.55 21.72 0.35
CA ASP A 226 -16.34 20.50 1.12
C ASP A 226 -17.45 20.27 2.16
N ASN A 227 -18.05 21.36 2.68
CA ASN A 227 -19.20 21.32 3.60
C ASN A 227 -20.57 21.45 2.92
N ASP A 228 -20.64 21.26 1.61
CA ASP A 228 -21.87 21.34 0.82
C ASP A 228 -22.58 22.71 0.86
N ASP A 229 -21.85 23.76 1.20
CA ASP A 229 -22.36 25.14 1.21
C ASP A 229 -22.04 25.85 -0.12
N GLY A 230 -22.71 25.41 -1.17
CA GLY A 230 -22.50 25.95 -2.52
C GLY A 230 -22.76 27.44 -2.63
N ARG A 231 -23.66 28.00 -1.80
CA ARG A 231 -23.93 29.44 -1.75
C ARG A 231 -22.72 30.25 -1.32
N ASN A 232 -22.16 29.94 -0.15
CA ASN A 232 -21.00 30.66 0.38
C ASN A 232 -19.74 30.40 -0.43
N ALA A 233 -19.61 29.23 -1.08
CA ALA A 233 -18.55 28.96 -2.03
C ALA A 233 -18.54 29.95 -3.20
N ILE A 234 -19.71 30.19 -3.82
CA ILE A 234 -19.82 31.12 -4.92
C ILE A 234 -19.62 32.57 -4.44
N LEU A 235 -20.18 32.95 -3.26
CA LEU A 235 -19.95 34.27 -2.68
C LEU A 235 -18.49 34.53 -2.37
N ALA A 236 -17.73 33.52 -1.91
CA ALA A 236 -16.31 33.64 -1.67
C ALA A 236 -15.52 33.87 -2.97
N LEU A 237 -15.87 33.16 -4.02
CA LEU A 237 -15.27 33.31 -5.36
C LEU A 237 -15.61 34.69 -5.98
N HIS A 238 -16.84 35.14 -5.76
CA HIS A 238 -17.33 36.38 -6.36
C HIS A 238 -16.74 37.64 -5.73
N SER A 239 -16.53 37.67 -4.42
CA SER A 239 -16.09 38.90 -3.72
C SER A 239 -14.71 39.43 -4.20
N GLY A 240 -14.09 38.84 -5.19
CA GLY A 240 -12.86 39.24 -5.83
C GLY A 240 -12.96 39.70 -7.28
N MET A 241 -14.18 39.65 -7.83
CA MET A 241 -14.44 40.14 -9.18
C MET A 241 -15.16 41.49 -9.03
N SER A 242 -14.44 42.58 -9.26
CA SER A 242 -14.94 43.96 -9.11
C SER A 242 -16.35 44.19 -9.68
N ALA A 243 -17.16 44.86 -8.91
CA ALA A 243 -18.30 45.80 -9.23
C ALA A 243 -19.15 45.58 -10.50
N ASP A 244 -19.45 44.36 -10.88
CA ASP A 244 -20.42 44.14 -11.95
C ASP A 244 -21.79 43.85 -11.36
N THR A 245 -22.73 44.78 -11.56
CA THR A 245 -24.09 44.80 -10.98
C THR A 245 -24.94 43.56 -11.34
N GLN A 246 -24.60 42.83 -12.37
CA GLN A 246 -25.31 41.60 -12.74
C GLN A 246 -25.05 40.46 -11.74
N TYR A 247 -23.93 40.45 -11.03
CA TYR A 247 -23.54 39.39 -10.08
C TYR A 247 -24.18 39.58 -8.68
N SER A 248 -24.49 40.80 -8.26
CA SER A 248 -25.23 41.03 -7.00
C SER A 248 -26.65 40.47 -7.03
N GLN A 249 -27.25 40.40 -8.21
CA GLN A 249 -28.58 39.76 -8.39
C GLN A 249 -28.47 38.23 -8.30
N VAL A 250 -27.37 37.63 -8.78
CA VAL A 250 -27.11 36.18 -8.65
C VAL A 250 -26.89 35.85 -7.17
N ALA A 251 -26.09 36.62 -6.43
CA ALA A 251 -25.82 36.40 -5.01
C ALA A 251 -27.11 36.42 -4.15
N ASN A 252 -28.08 37.28 -4.50
CA ASN A 252 -29.36 37.36 -3.79
C ASN A 252 -30.32 36.17 -4.07
N ARG A 253 -30.15 35.46 -5.18
CA ARG A 253 -30.91 34.24 -5.52
C ARG A 253 -30.36 32.96 -4.85
N LEU A 254 -29.22 33.06 -4.19
CA LEU A 254 -28.45 31.90 -3.66
C LEU A 254 -28.81 31.55 -2.20
N LYS A 255 -29.96 31.90 -1.69
CA LYS A 255 -30.41 31.44 -0.36
C LYS A 255 -30.63 29.91 -0.41
N ASN A 256 -29.84 29.12 0.32
CA ASN A 256 -29.95 27.66 0.44
C ASN A 256 -29.62 26.87 -0.82
N VAL A 257 -28.42 27.06 -1.38
CA VAL A 257 -27.93 26.36 -2.59
C VAL A 257 -27.08 25.17 -2.21
N SER A 258 -27.46 23.95 -2.62
CA SER A 258 -26.66 22.74 -2.53
C SER A 258 -25.50 22.75 -3.54
N SER A 259 -24.55 21.84 -3.39
CA SER A 259 -23.40 21.69 -4.34
C SER A 259 -23.87 21.45 -5.79
N LEU A 260 -25.00 20.75 -5.97
CA LEU A 260 -25.59 20.51 -7.28
C LEU A 260 -26.06 21.84 -7.94
N GLN A 261 -26.75 22.68 -7.17
CA GLN A 261 -27.22 24.00 -7.64
C GLN A 261 -26.05 24.95 -7.86
N ALA A 262 -25.03 24.90 -7.00
CA ALA A 262 -23.80 25.67 -7.15
C ALA A 262 -23.05 25.30 -8.46
N SER A 263 -23.01 24.02 -8.83
CA SER A 263 -22.47 23.57 -10.11
C SER A 263 -23.20 24.19 -11.30
N SER A 264 -24.53 24.21 -11.28
CA SER A 264 -25.34 24.81 -12.33
C SER A 264 -25.06 26.32 -12.49
N ILE A 265 -24.97 27.05 -11.36
CA ILE A 265 -24.68 28.48 -11.36
C ILE A 265 -23.24 28.74 -11.85
N LEU A 266 -22.29 27.95 -11.41
CA LEU A 266 -20.90 28.07 -11.87
C LEU A 266 -20.79 27.81 -13.38
N LYS A 267 -21.54 26.85 -13.93
CA LYS A 267 -21.67 26.63 -15.38
C LYS A 267 -22.17 27.86 -16.11
N GLN A 268 -23.14 28.65 -15.52
CA GLN A 268 -23.61 29.90 -16.12
C GLN A 268 -22.52 30.99 -16.06
N ILE A 269 -21.83 31.13 -14.95
CA ILE A 269 -20.70 32.08 -14.81
C ILE A 269 -19.59 31.74 -15.83
N LEU A 270 -19.30 30.46 -16.05
CA LEU A 270 -18.34 30.02 -17.02
C LEU A 270 -18.70 30.32 -18.47
N LYS A 271 -19.99 30.41 -18.82
CA LYS A 271 -20.43 30.92 -20.14
C LYS A 271 -19.99 32.37 -20.38
N ALA A 272 -20.01 33.21 -19.33
CA ALA A 272 -19.56 34.60 -19.42
C ALA A 272 -18.03 34.73 -19.36
N LYS A 273 -17.35 33.85 -18.61
CA LYS A 273 -15.87 33.87 -18.41
C LYS A 273 -15.23 32.50 -18.67
N PRO A 274 -15.30 31.97 -19.90
CA PRO A 274 -14.90 30.58 -20.20
C PRO A 274 -13.41 30.33 -20.03
N ASN A 275 -12.60 31.36 -20.08
CA ASN A 275 -11.12 31.28 -20.04
C ASN A 275 -10.54 31.68 -18.68
N ASN A 276 -11.30 31.55 -17.59
CA ASN A 276 -10.78 31.74 -16.24
C ASN A 276 -10.37 30.39 -15.64
N ALA A 277 -9.06 30.18 -15.46
CA ALA A 277 -8.50 28.91 -14.97
C ALA A 277 -9.06 28.50 -13.60
N TYR A 278 -9.21 29.45 -12.69
CA TYR A 278 -9.71 29.16 -11.33
C TYR A 278 -11.18 28.75 -11.34
N LEU A 279 -12.02 29.42 -12.13
CA LEU A 279 -13.42 29.03 -12.25
C LEU A 279 -13.58 27.64 -12.87
N GLN A 280 -12.75 27.31 -13.84
CA GLN A 280 -12.70 25.96 -14.42
C GLN A 280 -12.26 24.92 -13.37
N TYR A 281 -11.24 25.22 -12.56
CA TYR A 281 -10.81 24.34 -11.48
C TYR A 281 -11.93 24.10 -10.45
N PHE A 282 -12.61 25.16 -10.00
CA PHE A 282 -13.72 25.03 -9.04
C PHE A 282 -14.91 24.28 -9.63
N ALA A 283 -15.20 24.47 -10.91
CA ALA A 283 -16.24 23.69 -11.58
C ALA A 283 -15.87 22.20 -11.60
N GLY A 284 -14.61 21.88 -11.88
CA GLY A 284 -14.09 20.52 -11.81
C GLY A 284 -14.22 19.92 -10.41
N LYS A 285 -13.82 20.65 -9.38
CA LYS A 285 -13.94 20.18 -7.98
C LYS A 285 -15.41 19.97 -7.59
N LEU A 286 -16.29 20.87 -7.97
CA LEU A 286 -17.73 20.77 -7.66
C LEU A 286 -18.38 19.59 -8.38
N CYS A 287 -18.08 19.42 -9.68
CA CYS A 287 -18.55 18.27 -10.46
C CYS A 287 -18.07 16.94 -9.85
N ASN A 288 -16.81 16.86 -9.39
CA ASN A 288 -16.31 15.68 -8.69
C ASN A 288 -17.13 15.40 -7.42
N LYS A 289 -17.38 16.42 -6.60
CA LYS A 289 -18.15 16.25 -5.35
C LYS A 289 -19.57 15.74 -5.57
N ILE A 290 -20.23 16.15 -6.66
CA ILE A 290 -21.60 15.69 -7.00
C ILE A 290 -21.61 14.41 -7.85
N GLY A 291 -20.46 13.80 -8.09
CA GLY A 291 -20.34 12.54 -8.83
C GLY A 291 -20.30 12.67 -10.35
N GLU A 292 -20.30 13.88 -10.91
CA GLU A 292 -20.19 14.14 -12.36
C GLU A 292 -18.71 14.06 -12.82
N LYS A 293 -18.09 12.86 -12.74
CA LYS A 293 -16.63 12.66 -12.91
C LYS A 293 -16.14 13.07 -14.30
N GLU A 294 -16.85 12.78 -15.38
CA GLU A 294 -16.51 13.16 -16.74
C GLU A 294 -16.49 14.69 -16.92
N GLN A 295 -17.48 15.39 -16.36
CA GLN A 295 -17.53 16.85 -16.40
C GLN A 295 -16.40 17.44 -15.55
N ALA A 296 -16.09 16.84 -14.41
CA ALA A 296 -14.97 17.25 -13.58
C ALA A 296 -13.65 17.20 -14.35
N ILE A 297 -13.37 16.11 -15.03
CA ILE A 297 -12.16 15.93 -15.86
C ILE A 297 -12.14 16.96 -17.01
N LEU A 298 -13.28 17.23 -17.66
CA LEU A 298 -13.36 18.23 -18.72
C LEU A 298 -12.98 19.62 -18.23
N HIS A 299 -13.56 20.05 -17.13
CA HIS A 299 -13.26 21.35 -16.51
C HIS A 299 -11.82 21.46 -16.05
N LEU A 300 -11.26 20.41 -15.42
CA LEU A 300 -9.89 20.38 -14.97
C LEU A 300 -8.89 20.37 -16.13
N LYS A 301 -9.17 19.66 -17.22
CA LYS A 301 -8.35 19.72 -18.44
C LYS A 301 -8.29 21.14 -19.00
N LYS A 302 -9.42 21.85 -18.98
CA LYS A 302 -9.47 23.24 -19.41
C LYS A 302 -8.73 24.16 -18.43
N ALA A 303 -8.88 23.95 -17.13
CA ALA A 303 -8.10 24.69 -16.11
C ALA A 303 -6.58 24.49 -16.30
N LYS A 304 -6.15 23.25 -16.55
CA LYS A 304 -4.75 22.91 -16.87
C LYS A 304 -4.23 23.60 -18.11
N LEU A 305 -5.05 23.71 -19.15
CA LEU A 305 -4.68 24.41 -20.39
C LEU A 305 -4.50 25.91 -20.15
N LEU A 306 -5.35 26.53 -19.34
CA LEU A 306 -5.33 27.94 -19.02
C LEU A 306 -4.25 28.33 -18.01
N ASN A 307 -3.92 27.43 -17.08
CA ASN A 307 -2.83 27.57 -16.12
C ASN A 307 -2.03 26.26 -16.00
N PRO A 308 -1.03 26.04 -16.88
CA PRO A 308 -0.26 24.79 -16.89
C PRO A 308 0.60 24.54 -15.65
N THR A 309 0.86 25.59 -14.85
CA THR A 309 1.72 25.55 -13.67
C THR A 309 0.92 25.38 -12.35
N ASP A 310 -0.38 25.16 -12.44
CA ASP A 310 -1.19 24.88 -11.25
C ASP A 310 -1.07 23.42 -10.87
N ALA A 311 -0.31 23.16 -9.82
CA ALA A 311 -0.07 21.81 -9.29
C ALA A 311 -1.35 21.17 -8.73
N ASN A 312 -2.27 21.95 -8.14
CA ASN A 312 -3.51 21.41 -7.56
C ASN A 312 -4.47 20.87 -8.63
N VAL A 313 -4.52 21.53 -9.79
CA VAL A 313 -5.30 21.05 -10.95
C VAL A 313 -4.82 19.68 -11.39
N ARG A 314 -3.49 19.50 -11.46
CA ARG A 314 -2.88 18.23 -11.85
C ARG A 314 -3.10 17.15 -10.81
N PHE A 315 -2.95 17.49 -9.53
CA PHE A 315 -3.20 16.55 -8.44
C PHE A 315 -4.64 16.00 -8.49
N LEU A 316 -5.62 16.89 -8.62
CA LEU A 316 -7.02 16.46 -8.69
C LEU A 316 -7.34 15.67 -9.98
N LEU A 317 -6.71 16.00 -11.11
CA LEU A 317 -6.79 15.19 -12.32
C LEU A 317 -6.20 13.80 -12.11
N GLY A 318 -5.06 13.71 -11.44
CA GLY A 318 -4.44 12.43 -11.08
C GLY A 318 -5.36 11.56 -10.24
N GLN A 319 -5.98 12.12 -9.19
CA GLN A 319 -6.96 11.41 -8.35
C GLN A 319 -8.14 10.88 -9.18
N LEU A 320 -8.72 11.70 -10.06
CA LEU A 320 -9.83 11.29 -10.91
C LEU A 320 -9.47 10.22 -11.93
N TYR A 321 -8.26 10.26 -12.48
CA TYR A 321 -7.76 9.22 -13.37
C TYR A 321 -7.52 7.91 -12.61
N GLU A 322 -7.04 7.99 -11.37
CA GLU A 322 -6.85 6.83 -10.51
C GLU A 322 -8.19 6.15 -10.17
N GLU A 323 -9.22 6.93 -9.84
CA GLU A 323 -10.58 6.43 -9.61
C GLU A 323 -11.21 5.77 -10.85
N GLN A 324 -10.79 6.17 -12.07
CA GLN A 324 -11.20 5.55 -13.33
C GLN A 324 -10.27 4.41 -13.79
N ALA A 325 -9.37 3.95 -12.94
CA ALA A 325 -8.35 2.94 -13.26
C ALA A 325 -7.43 3.33 -14.45
N GLN A 326 -7.31 4.62 -14.77
CA GLN A 326 -6.43 5.16 -15.80
C GLN A 326 -5.04 5.46 -15.20
N THR A 327 -4.41 4.44 -14.65
CA THR A 327 -3.25 4.55 -13.76
C THR A 327 -2.06 5.29 -14.39
N GLN A 328 -1.76 5.06 -15.68
CA GLN A 328 -0.66 5.76 -16.36
C GLN A 328 -0.90 7.27 -16.49
N MET A 329 -2.15 7.68 -16.71
CA MET A 329 -2.49 9.11 -16.74
C MET A 329 -2.43 9.73 -15.36
N ALA A 330 -2.85 8.99 -14.33
CA ALA A 330 -2.74 9.41 -12.94
C ALA A 330 -1.29 9.70 -12.55
N ILE A 331 -0.37 8.76 -12.80
CA ILE A 331 1.07 8.94 -12.56
C ILE A 331 1.59 10.18 -13.26
N THR A 332 1.31 10.33 -14.55
CA THR A 332 1.79 11.49 -15.32
C THR A 332 1.36 12.84 -14.72
N GLU A 333 0.13 12.92 -14.23
CA GLU A 333 -0.35 14.17 -13.61
C GLU A 333 0.19 14.35 -12.18
N PHE A 334 0.36 13.28 -11.40
CA PHE A 334 0.98 13.33 -10.08
C PHE A 334 2.46 13.75 -10.16
N GLU A 335 3.26 13.15 -11.05
CA GLU A 335 4.66 13.52 -11.27
C GLU A 335 4.81 15.00 -11.66
N LYS A 336 3.96 15.48 -12.59
CA LYS A 336 3.97 16.89 -13.00
C LYS A 336 3.50 17.81 -11.89
N SER A 337 2.58 17.36 -11.03
CA SER A 337 2.18 18.10 -9.83
C SER A 337 3.36 18.24 -8.85
N ALA A 338 4.09 17.15 -8.60
CA ALA A 338 5.27 17.14 -7.75
C ALA A 338 6.38 18.05 -8.30
N ALA A 339 6.67 17.97 -9.59
CA ALA A 339 7.66 18.80 -10.27
C ALA A 339 7.36 20.32 -10.20
N LEU A 340 6.09 20.69 -10.04
CA LEU A 340 5.66 22.08 -9.86
C LEU A 340 5.76 22.58 -8.40
N GLY A 341 6.41 21.81 -7.53
CA GLY A 341 6.65 22.18 -6.13
C GLY A 341 5.50 21.86 -5.19
N ASN A 342 4.52 21.08 -5.63
CA ASN A 342 3.47 20.57 -4.76
C ASN A 342 3.89 19.22 -4.12
N ALA A 343 5.13 19.14 -3.62
CA ALA A 343 5.60 17.98 -2.87
C ALA A 343 4.92 17.89 -1.49
N GLN A 344 3.58 17.97 -1.48
CA GLN A 344 2.80 17.72 -0.29
C GLN A 344 2.84 16.22 0.00
N LEU A 345 2.92 15.86 1.26
CA LEU A 345 2.94 14.47 1.72
C LEU A 345 1.79 13.65 1.11
N GLU A 346 0.60 14.25 0.98
CA GLU A 346 -0.58 13.62 0.38
C GLU A 346 -0.34 13.19 -1.08
N LEU A 347 0.27 14.07 -1.89
CA LEU A 347 0.61 13.75 -3.28
C LEU A 347 1.63 12.60 -3.37
N LEU A 348 2.67 12.64 -2.53
CA LEU A 348 3.68 11.58 -2.52
C LEU A 348 3.08 10.25 -2.08
N LEU A 349 2.17 10.25 -1.11
CA LEU A 349 1.44 9.04 -0.68
C LEU A 349 0.57 8.47 -1.81
N GLU A 350 -0.16 9.30 -2.55
CA GLU A 350 -0.94 8.83 -3.70
C GLU A 350 -0.03 8.29 -4.82
N LEU A 351 1.10 8.95 -5.07
CA LEU A 351 2.07 8.48 -6.06
C LEU A 351 2.70 7.14 -5.65
N ALA A 352 3.06 6.98 -4.38
CA ALA A 352 3.56 5.72 -3.84
C ALA A 352 2.55 4.58 -4.00
N LYS A 353 1.27 4.81 -3.64
CA LYS A 353 0.19 3.84 -3.84
C LYS A 353 0.06 3.42 -5.29
N THR A 354 0.14 4.39 -6.19
CA THR A 354 -0.06 4.17 -7.62
C THR A 354 1.10 3.36 -8.22
N TYR A 355 2.34 3.68 -7.88
CA TYR A 355 3.51 2.88 -8.28
C TYR A 355 3.49 1.48 -7.68
N HIS A 356 3.10 1.36 -6.41
CA HIS A 356 2.97 0.05 -5.76
C HIS A 356 1.96 -0.85 -6.49
N ARG A 357 0.78 -0.33 -6.86
CA ARG A 357 -0.23 -1.06 -7.64
C ARG A 357 0.25 -1.47 -9.05
N GLN A 358 1.07 -0.64 -9.68
CA GLN A 358 1.67 -0.97 -10.98
C GLN A 358 2.84 -1.96 -10.88
N ASN A 359 3.22 -2.38 -9.66
CA ASN A 359 4.43 -3.16 -9.42
C ASN A 359 5.71 -2.47 -9.94
N ASN A 360 5.69 -1.12 -10.03
CA ASN A 360 6.87 -0.33 -10.35
C ASN A 360 7.69 -0.09 -9.09
N GLN A 361 8.49 -1.08 -8.75
CA GLN A 361 9.20 -1.18 -7.49
C GLN A 361 10.28 -0.12 -7.31
N GLU A 362 10.98 0.25 -8.38
CA GLU A 362 12.06 1.24 -8.35
C GLU A 362 11.53 2.64 -7.99
N GLU A 363 10.50 3.09 -8.70
CA GLU A 363 9.91 4.40 -8.44
C GLU A 363 9.14 4.42 -7.10
N PHE A 364 8.49 3.32 -6.74
CA PHE A 364 7.87 3.19 -5.41
C PHE A 364 8.89 3.43 -4.29
N MET A 365 10.06 2.77 -4.33
CA MET A 365 11.09 2.93 -3.30
C MET A 365 11.65 4.35 -3.25
N LYS A 366 11.89 4.99 -4.40
CA LYS A 366 12.34 6.39 -4.45
C LYS A 366 11.34 7.35 -3.77
N ILE A 367 10.05 7.15 -4.02
CA ILE A 367 9.00 7.97 -3.39
C ILE A 367 8.84 7.63 -1.91
N ALA A 368 8.94 6.35 -1.54
CA ALA A 368 8.90 5.93 -0.13
C ALA A 368 10.03 6.56 0.69
N ASP A 369 11.25 6.58 0.16
CA ASP A 369 12.40 7.25 0.80
C ASP A 369 12.17 8.76 0.95
N GLN A 370 11.58 9.42 -0.04
CA GLN A 370 11.21 10.84 0.06
C GLN A 370 10.15 11.08 1.15
N ILE A 371 9.13 10.23 1.24
CA ILE A 371 8.10 10.32 2.29
C ILE A 371 8.73 10.15 3.66
N LEU A 372 9.57 9.13 3.85
CA LEU A 372 10.25 8.87 5.12
C LEU A 372 11.24 9.97 5.49
N ALA A 373 11.89 10.61 4.51
CA ALA A 373 12.75 11.77 4.75
C ALA A 373 11.95 13.02 5.22
N ILE A 374 10.70 13.16 4.75
CA ILE A 374 9.79 14.23 5.17
C ILE A 374 9.21 13.91 6.55
N ASN A 375 8.69 12.72 6.72
CA ASN A 375 8.07 12.25 7.95
C ASN A 375 8.24 10.73 8.10
N GLU A 376 9.20 10.31 8.95
CA GLU A 376 9.45 8.89 9.19
C GLU A 376 8.29 8.18 9.92
N ASP A 377 7.40 8.94 10.57
CA ASP A 377 6.26 8.43 11.35
C ASP A 377 4.96 8.39 10.51
N GLN A 378 5.07 8.06 9.23
CA GLN A 378 3.91 7.90 8.34
C GLN A 378 3.40 6.45 8.34
N PRO A 379 2.26 6.14 8.98
CA PRO A 379 1.79 4.76 9.10
C PRO A 379 1.43 4.15 7.73
N GLU A 380 0.91 4.94 6.80
CA GLU A 380 0.51 4.44 5.48
C GLU A 380 1.70 3.96 4.65
N ILE A 381 2.82 4.70 4.65
CA ILE A 381 4.00 4.26 3.89
C ILE A 381 4.64 3.02 4.51
N HIS A 382 4.66 2.91 5.84
CA HIS A 382 5.12 1.70 6.51
C HIS A 382 4.24 0.49 6.15
N TYR A 383 2.93 0.66 6.07
CA TYR A 383 2.03 -0.39 5.59
C TYR A 383 2.36 -0.82 4.15
N GLN A 384 2.58 0.13 3.24
CA GLN A 384 2.93 -0.16 1.85
C GLN A 384 4.31 -0.82 1.72
N LEU A 385 5.30 -0.37 2.51
CA LEU A 385 6.61 -1.01 2.58
C LEU A 385 6.53 -2.45 3.11
N SER A 386 5.67 -2.70 4.09
CA SER A 386 5.41 -4.08 4.54
C SER A 386 4.86 -4.95 3.41
N GLN A 387 3.94 -4.42 2.59
CA GLN A 387 3.42 -5.15 1.43
C GLN A 387 4.49 -5.38 0.36
N TYR A 388 5.33 -4.37 0.11
CA TYR A 388 6.44 -4.46 -0.83
C TYR A 388 7.44 -5.55 -0.44
N TYR A 389 7.96 -5.51 0.80
CA TYR A 389 8.91 -6.52 1.29
C TYR A 389 8.30 -7.92 1.36
N ASP A 390 7.01 -8.00 1.64
CA ASP A 390 6.26 -9.24 1.61
C ASP A 390 6.18 -9.87 0.20
N HIS A 391 5.94 -9.07 -0.82
CA HIS A 391 5.95 -9.50 -2.22
C HIS A 391 7.36 -9.99 -2.63
N GLN A 392 8.40 -9.23 -2.27
CA GLN A 392 9.80 -9.61 -2.52
C GLN A 392 10.16 -10.91 -1.81
N PHE A 393 9.74 -11.08 -0.55
CA PHE A 393 9.91 -12.33 0.20
C PHE A 393 9.34 -13.53 -0.57
N GLN A 394 8.11 -13.43 -1.06
CA GLN A 394 7.47 -14.52 -1.78
C GLN A 394 8.20 -14.85 -3.09
N GLN A 395 8.68 -13.81 -3.79
CA GLN A 395 9.44 -13.99 -5.02
C GLN A 395 10.76 -14.72 -4.73
N LYS A 396 11.56 -14.24 -3.76
CA LYS A 396 12.84 -14.83 -3.39
C LYS A 396 12.69 -16.26 -2.88
N ARG A 397 11.63 -16.55 -2.16
CA ARG A 397 11.33 -17.89 -1.71
C ARG A 397 11.04 -18.87 -2.87
N ARG A 398 10.34 -18.41 -3.92
CA ARG A 398 10.12 -19.20 -5.15
C ARG A 398 11.42 -19.43 -5.93
N GLU A 399 12.34 -18.47 -5.90
CA GLU A 399 13.68 -18.58 -6.48
C GLU A 399 14.63 -19.49 -5.69
N GLY A 400 14.24 -19.91 -4.47
CA GLY A 400 15.04 -20.77 -3.59
C GLY A 400 16.09 -20.02 -2.74
N SER A 401 16.09 -18.69 -2.73
CA SER A 401 17.00 -17.83 -1.96
C SER A 401 16.53 -17.69 -0.51
N ILE A 402 16.81 -18.67 0.35
CA ILE A 402 16.27 -18.74 1.72
C ILE A 402 16.76 -17.56 2.57
N GLU A 403 18.06 -17.29 2.62
CA GLU A 403 18.65 -16.24 3.48
C GLU A 403 18.13 -14.84 3.12
N GLU A 404 18.08 -14.49 1.82
CA GLU A 404 17.51 -13.22 1.35
C GLU A 404 16.02 -13.11 1.70
N SER A 405 15.28 -14.22 1.60
CA SER A 405 13.84 -14.22 1.93
C SER A 405 13.60 -13.99 3.42
N GLU A 406 14.44 -14.51 4.33
CA GLU A 406 14.33 -14.28 5.77
C GLU A 406 14.54 -12.81 6.15
N ASP A 407 15.52 -12.13 5.54
CA ASP A 407 15.76 -10.70 5.76
C ASP A 407 14.56 -9.85 5.30
N LEU A 408 14.03 -10.17 4.12
CA LEU A 408 12.83 -9.50 3.59
C LEU A 408 11.60 -9.70 4.49
N SER A 409 11.43 -10.91 5.05
CA SER A 409 10.36 -11.19 6.00
C SER A 409 10.50 -10.36 7.29
N LYS A 410 11.71 -10.20 7.82
CA LYS A 410 11.98 -9.34 8.99
C LYS A 410 11.60 -7.89 8.69
N LYS A 411 12.03 -7.34 7.55
CA LYS A 411 11.67 -5.98 7.12
C LYS A 411 10.16 -5.80 6.96
N ALA A 412 9.48 -6.79 6.37
CA ALA A 412 8.02 -6.74 6.23
C ALA A 412 7.31 -6.65 7.59
N ILE A 413 7.78 -7.41 8.59
CA ILE A 413 7.23 -7.37 9.95
C ILE A 413 7.55 -6.04 10.64
N GLU A 414 8.78 -5.56 10.54
CA GLU A 414 9.20 -4.29 11.15
C GLU A 414 8.33 -3.13 10.67
N HIS A 415 8.12 -3.03 9.37
CA HIS A 415 7.27 -1.99 8.81
C HIS A 415 5.78 -2.19 9.16
N ALA A 416 5.25 -3.41 9.19
CA ALA A 416 3.89 -3.66 9.65
C ALA A 416 3.70 -3.27 11.14
N ASP A 417 4.67 -3.63 11.99
CA ASP A 417 4.66 -3.29 13.41
C ASP A 417 4.75 -1.77 13.63
N ARG A 418 5.58 -1.08 12.85
CA ARG A 418 5.66 0.39 12.89
C ARG A 418 4.33 1.03 12.50
N ALA A 419 3.67 0.54 11.45
CA ALA A 419 2.36 1.03 11.03
C ALA A 419 1.31 0.89 12.16
N VAL A 420 1.27 -0.27 12.83
CA VAL A 420 0.35 -0.52 13.95
C VAL A 420 0.70 0.34 15.16
N LYS A 421 1.98 0.52 15.50
CA LYS A 421 2.40 1.40 16.60
C LYS A 421 1.99 2.85 16.39
N LEU A 422 2.10 3.33 15.16
CA LEU A 422 1.75 4.70 14.80
C LEU A 422 0.24 4.93 14.71
N ALA A 423 -0.52 3.92 14.29
CA ALA A 423 -1.96 4.00 14.15
C ALA A 423 -2.63 2.66 14.55
N PRO A 424 -2.74 2.37 15.86
CA PRO A 424 -3.23 1.09 16.38
C PRO A 424 -4.71 0.81 16.10
N ASP A 425 -5.48 1.86 15.81
CA ASP A 425 -6.93 1.78 15.56
C ASP A 425 -7.28 1.73 14.07
N VAL A 426 -6.34 1.31 13.22
CA VAL A 426 -6.57 1.08 11.80
C VAL A 426 -6.61 -0.43 11.51
N ALA A 427 -7.78 -0.93 11.10
CA ALA A 427 -8.03 -2.36 10.89
C ALA A 427 -7.05 -3.01 9.90
N LYS A 428 -6.80 -2.38 8.73
CA LYS A 428 -5.90 -2.92 7.70
C LYS A 428 -4.45 -3.09 8.15
N TYR A 429 -3.96 -2.25 9.08
CA TYR A 429 -2.59 -2.39 9.61
C TYR A 429 -2.50 -3.57 10.57
N ASN A 430 -3.50 -3.73 11.43
CA ASN A 430 -3.60 -4.89 12.32
C ASN A 430 -3.74 -6.19 11.52
N LEU A 431 -4.59 -6.22 10.50
CA LEU A 431 -4.72 -7.36 9.61
C LEU A 431 -3.36 -7.73 8.98
N LYS A 432 -2.65 -6.73 8.42
CA LYS A 432 -1.35 -6.97 7.78
C LYS A 432 -0.30 -7.50 8.74
N LEU A 433 -0.23 -6.97 9.96
CA LEU A 433 0.70 -7.47 10.98
C LEU A 433 0.32 -8.90 11.43
N GLY A 434 -0.97 -9.19 11.53
CA GLY A 434 -1.48 -10.54 11.75
C GLY A 434 -1.01 -11.52 10.69
N GLU A 435 -1.14 -11.17 9.39
CA GLU A 435 -0.64 -11.98 8.26
C GLU A 435 0.87 -12.24 8.32
N GLN A 436 1.65 -11.25 8.73
CA GLN A 436 3.10 -11.43 8.84
C GLN A 436 3.47 -12.43 9.95
N TYR A 437 2.81 -12.37 11.10
CA TYR A 437 3.01 -13.31 12.19
C TYR A 437 2.45 -14.71 11.89
N ASP A 438 1.33 -14.79 11.17
CA ASP A 438 0.73 -16.04 10.70
C ASP A 438 1.73 -16.84 9.84
N ARG A 439 2.38 -16.21 8.87
CA ARG A 439 3.41 -16.86 8.04
C ARG A 439 4.58 -17.46 8.81
N GLN A 440 4.87 -16.89 9.96
CA GLN A 440 5.89 -17.42 10.87
C GLN A 440 5.33 -18.45 11.85
N GLY A 441 4.05 -18.80 11.75
CA GLY A 441 3.37 -19.72 12.67
C GLY A 441 3.28 -19.17 14.11
N MET A 442 3.34 -17.85 14.28
CA MET A 442 3.33 -17.24 15.62
C MET A 442 1.90 -17.00 16.11
N LEU A 443 1.56 -17.60 17.27
CA LEU A 443 0.23 -17.50 17.88
C LEU A 443 -0.25 -16.06 18.13
N LYS A 444 0.67 -15.10 18.25
CA LYS A 444 0.31 -13.70 18.40
C LYS A 444 -0.42 -13.10 17.19
N ALA A 445 -0.42 -13.78 16.03
CA ALA A 445 -1.21 -13.41 14.86
C ALA A 445 -2.70 -13.25 15.20
N ILE A 446 -3.23 -14.13 16.05
CA ILE A 446 -4.64 -14.14 16.46
C ILE A 446 -5.03 -12.82 17.10
N ARG A 447 -4.21 -12.28 18.00
CA ARG A 447 -4.49 -10.99 18.66
C ARG A 447 -4.66 -9.84 17.65
N PHE A 448 -3.88 -9.85 16.59
CA PHE A 448 -3.97 -8.80 15.55
C PHE A 448 -5.18 -9.01 14.65
N TYR A 449 -5.55 -10.25 14.35
CA TYR A 449 -6.80 -10.55 13.67
C TYR A 449 -8.02 -10.15 14.52
N GLU A 450 -8.03 -10.45 15.82
CA GLU A 450 -9.05 -10.01 16.76
C GLU A 450 -9.19 -8.49 16.78
N LYS A 451 -8.05 -7.77 16.84
CA LYS A 451 -8.09 -6.30 16.80
C LYS A 451 -8.62 -5.78 15.47
N ALA A 452 -8.25 -6.39 14.35
CA ALA A 452 -8.80 -6.04 13.04
C ALA A 452 -10.32 -6.25 12.96
N ILE A 453 -10.82 -7.36 13.50
CA ILE A 453 -12.24 -7.67 13.61
C ILE A 453 -12.99 -6.64 14.48
N GLN A 454 -12.42 -6.29 15.65
CA GLN A 454 -13.02 -5.25 16.52
C GLN A 454 -13.13 -3.90 15.85
N LEU A 455 -12.16 -3.54 15.01
CA LEU A 455 -12.11 -2.24 14.32
C LEU A 455 -13.00 -2.21 13.07
N ASP A 456 -13.14 -3.32 12.37
CA ASP A 456 -13.97 -3.46 11.17
C ASP A 456 -14.69 -4.82 11.15
N PRO A 457 -15.80 -4.95 11.88
CA PRO A 457 -16.55 -6.21 11.98
C PRO A 457 -17.23 -6.65 10.68
N GLN A 458 -17.30 -5.79 9.66
CA GLN A 458 -17.92 -6.11 8.38
C GLN A 458 -16.91 -6.60 7.34
N ASN A 459 -15.62 -6.67 7.68
CA ASN A 459 -14.58 -7.20 6.82
C ASN A 459 -14.45 -8.71 6.99
N ALA A 460 -14.68 -9.48 5.92
CA ALA A 460 -14.59 -10.94 5.94
C ALA A 460 -13.16 -11.47 6.14
N GLU A 461 -12.15 -10.74 5.63
CA GLU A 461 -10.76 -11.24 5.55
C GLU A 461 -10.14 -11.59 6.92
N PRO A 462 -10.24 -10.75 7.97
CA PRO A 462 -9.65 -11.11 9.27
C PRO A 462 -10.31 -12.34 9.91
N TYR A 463 -11.61 -12.57 9.72
CA TYR A 463 -12.29 -13.80 10.17
C TYR A 463 -11.75 -15.02 9.41
N TYR A 464 -11.66 -14.92 8.09
CA TYR A 464 -11.09 -15.97 7.25
C TYR A 464 -9.66 -16.32 7.67
N ARG A 465 -8.80 -15.32 7.84
CA ARG A 465 -7.40 -15.53 8.23
C ARG A 465 -7.27 -16.13 9.61
N ARG A 466 -8.02 -15.64 10.59
CA ARG A 466 -8.01 -16.19 11.95
C ARG A 466 -8.49 -17.63 11.96
N GLY A 467 -9.62 -17.93 11.32
CA GLY A 467 -10.16 -19.28 11.21
C GLY A 467 -9.21 -20.25 10.50
N LEU A 468 -8.61 -19.83 9.38
CA LEU A 468 -7.61 -20.62 8.65
C LEU A 468 -6.36 -20.90 9.52
N PHE A 469 -5.82 -19.88 10.19
CA PHE A 469 -4.69 -20.04 11.10
C PHE A 469 -4.99 -21.01 12.22
N MET A 470 -6.11 -20.83 12.94
CA MET A 470 -6.53 -21.72 14.03
C MET A 470 -6.76 -23.14 13.54
N SER A 471 -7.28 -23.35 12.32
CA SER A 471 -7.52 -24.68 11.77
C SER A 471 -6.25 -25.51 11.65
N ASN A 472 -5.10 -24.88 11.38
CA ASN A 472 -3.81 -25.56 11.29
C ASN A 472 -3.35 -26.14 12.63
N PHE A 473 -3.71 -25.50 13.76
CA PHE A 473 -3.38 -25.96 15.12
C PHE A 473 -4.45 -26.88 15.70
N THR A 474 -5.70 -26.76 15.25
CA THR A 474 -6.79 -27.65 15.69
C THR A 474 -6.70 -29.03 15.05
N PHE A 475 -6.37 -29.08 13.76
CA PHE A 475 -6.36 -30.31 12.97
C PHE A 475 -4.97 -30.75 12.51
N GLY A 476 -3.91 -30.11 12.99
CA GLY A 476 -2.53 -30.48 12.68
C GLY A 476 -2.09 -31.80 13.32
N SER A 477 -0.86 -32.22 13.02
CA SER A 477 -0.28 -33.47 13.55
C SER A 477 0.06 -33.43 15.05
N ALA A 478 -0.09 -32.30 15.72
CA ALA A 478 0.09 -32.17 17.16
C ALA A 478 -1.12 -32.78 17.89
N LYS A 479 -0.86 -33.63 18.87
CA LYS A 479 -1.88 -34.32 19.69
C LYS A 479 -2.65 -33.38 20.64
N VAL A 480 -2.41 -32.09 20.61
CA VAL A 480 -3.05 -31.08 21.47
C VAL A 480 -3.89 -30.17 20.60
N LEU A 481 -5.20 -30.22 20.78
CA LEU A 481 -6.14 -29.24 20.24
C LEU A 481 -5.88 -27.90 20.97
N LEU A 482 -5.39 -26.91 20.24
CA LEU A 482 -5.18 -25.57 20.80
C LEU A 482 -6.45 -24.72 20.75
N TYR A 483 -7.37 -25.01 19.85
CA TYR A 483 -8.64 -24.31 19.67
C TYR A 483 -9.78 -25.30 19.48
N GLU A 484 -10.96 -24.94 19.99
CA GLU A 484 -12.17 -25.71 19.76
C GLU A 484 -12.57 -25.64 18.28
N PRO A 485 -12.89 -26.79 17.63
CA PRO A 485 -13.28 -26.83 16.21
C PRO A 485 -14.48 -25.92 15.91
N GLU A 486 -15.38 -25.78 16.86
CA GLU A 486 -16.58 -24.93 16.76
C GLU A 486 -16.21 -23.47 16.59
N LEU A 487 -15.18 -22.97 17.29
CA LEU A 487 -14.71 -21.58 17.17
C LEU A 487 -14.09 -21.31 15.79
N VAL A 488 -13.33 -22.29 15.27
CA VAL A 488 -12.76 -22.23 13.91
C VAL A 488 -13.87 -22.17 12.87
N MET A 489 -14.91 -22.98 13.05
CA MET A 489 -16.06 -23.03 12.15
C MET A 489 -16.89 -21.75 12.22
N GLU A 490 -17.06 -21.15 13.42
CA GLU A 490 -17.77 -19.89 13.60
C GLU A 490 -17.10 -18.76 12.77
N ASP A 491 -15.80 -18.61 12.88
CA ASP A 491 -15.04 -17.63 12.11
C ASP A 491 -15.17 -17.82 10.60
N LEU A 492 -14.97 -19.05 10.12
CA LEU A 492 -15.04 -19.33 8.68
C LEU A 492 -16.47 -19.19 8.15
N THR A 493 -17.48 -19.57 8.92
CA THR A 493 -18.88 -19.37 8.57
C THR A 493 -19.21 -17.88 8.49
N HIS A 494 -18.72 -17.10 9.45
CA HIS A 494 -18.91 -15.64 9.43
C HIS A 494 -18.21 -14.99 8.23
N ALA A 495 -17.00 -15.43 7.89
CA ALA A 495 -16.28 -14.98 6.70
C ALA A 495 -17.08 -15.23 5.41
N VAL A 496 -17.66 -16.42 5.25
CA VAL A 496 -18.50 -16.78 4.10
C VAL A 496 -19.81 -15.99 4.06
N GLN A 497 -20.40 -15.68 5.23
CA GLN A 497 -21.59 -14.82 5.31
C GLN A 497 -21.31 -13.38 4.87
N LEU A 498 -20.16 -12.82 5.25
CA LEU A 498 -19.75 -11.47 4.89
C LEU A 498 -19.31 -11.38 3.43
N ASP A 499 -18.58 -12.38 2.93
CA ASP A 499 -18.17 -12.51 1.53
C ASP A 499 -18.52 -13.87 0.95
N PRO A 500 -19.75 -14.04 0.41
CA PRO A 500 -20.18 -15.27 -0.22
C PRO A 500 -19.44 -15.65 -1.51
N ASN A 501 -18.57 -14.78 -2.01
CA ASN A 501 -17.77 -15.03 -3.21
C ASN A 501 -16.29 -15.34 -2.88
N SER A 502 -15.94 -15.49 -1.62
CA SER A 502 -14.59 -15.86 -1.20
C SER A 502 -14.36 -17.36 -1.38
N ALA A 503 -13.77 -17.76 -2.52
CA ALA A 503 -13.40 -19.16 -2.77
C ALA A 503 -12.46 -19.71 -1.68
N GLY A 504 -11.56 -18.87 -1.15
CA GLY A 504 -10.65 -19.24 -0.06
C GLY A 504 -11.37 -19.58 1.24
N ALA A 505 -12.36 -18.79 1.64
CA ALA A 505 -13.15 -19.04 2.85
C ALA A 505 -14.01 -20.30 2.72
N HIS A 506 -14.69 -20.49 1.57
CA HIS A 506 -15.44 -21.72 1.27
C HIS A 506 -14.53 -22.96 1.30
N HIS A 507 -13.34 -22.87 0.71
CA HIS A 507 -12.36 -23.97 0.73
C HIS A 507 -11.96 -24.32 2.18
N ALA A 508 -11.59 -23.32 2.98
CA ALA A 508 -11.20 -23.53 4.37
C ALA A 508 -12.34 -24.16 5.19
N LEU A 509 -13.56 -23.64 5.03
CA LEU A 509 -14.75 -24.17 5.70
C LEU A 509 -15.05 -25.61 5.26
N GLY A 510 -14.93 -25.92 3.98
CA GLY A 510 -15.06 -27.28 3.44
C GLY A 510 -14.05 -28.25 4.06
N VAL A 511 -12.79 -27.84 4.19
CA VAL A 511 -11.75 -28.66 4.86
C VAL A 511 -12.09 -28.91 6.33
N VAL A 512 -12.59 -27.91 7.05
CA VAL A 512 -12.98 -28.06 8.47
C VAL A 512 -14.17 -29.02 8.59
N TYR A 513 -15.21 -28.88 7.77
CA TYR A 513 -16.33 -29.82 7.75
C TYR A 513 -15.91 -31.29 7.47
N ASP A 514 -14.98 -31.48 6.50
CA ASP A 514 -14.46 -32.81 6.20
C ASP A 514 -13.73 -33.44 7.40
N ARG A 515 -12.87 -32.67 8.04
CA ARG A 515 -12.12 -33.12 9.24
C ARG A 515 -13.00 -33.40 10.44
N MET A 516 -14.15 -32.72 10.55
CA MET A 516 -15.20 -33.03 11.55
C MET A 516 -16.10 -34.19 11.14
N GLY A 517 -15.91 -34.77 9.97
CA GLY A 517 -16.74 -35.86 9.45
C GLY A 517 -18.07 -35.41 8.82
N ASN A 518 -18.30 -34.11 8.69
CA ASN A 518 -19.51 -33.55 8.10
C ASN A 518 -19.39 -33.48 6.57
N VAL A 519 -19.26 -34.68 5.94
CA VAL A 519 -18.94 -34.82 4.50
C VAL A 519 -19.94 -34.10 3.60
N GLN A 520 -21.21 -34.08 3.94
CA GLN A 520 -22.26 -33.44 3.13
C GLN A 520 -22.04 -31.91 3.06
N GLN A 521 -21.75 -31.27 4.20
CA GLN A 521 -21.47 -29.85 4.24
C GLN A 521 -20.16 -29.54 3.54
N ALA A 522 -19.11 -30.35 3.74
CA ALA A 522 -17.86 -30.22 3.02
C ALA A 522 -18.05 -30.22 1.49
N MET A 523 -18.86 -31.16 0.98
CA MET A 523 -19.17 -31.24 -0.45
C MET A 523 -19.91 -29.99 -0.97
N LEU A 524 -20.82 -29.42 -0.19
CA LEU A 524 -21.50 -28.16 -0.56
C LEU A 524 -20.49 -27.00 -0.70
N GLU A 525 -19.61 -26.89 0.27
CA GLU A 525 -18.59 -25.82 0.25
C GLU A 525 -17.60 -26.01 -0.93
N PHE A 526 -17.12 -27.23 -1.18
CA PHE A 526 -16.24 -27.50 -2.32
C PHE A 526 -16.95 -27.34 -3.69
N ASN A 527 -18.25 -27.62 -3.78
CA ASN A 527 -18.99 -27.28 -4.99
C ASN A 527 -19.04 -25.76 -5.20
N LYS A 528 -19.19 -24.99 -4.12
CA LYS A 528 -19.17 -23.54 -4.20
C LYS A 528 -17.79 -23.01 -4.65
N VAL A 529 -16.68 -23.60 -4.14
CA VAL A 529 -15.34 -23.27 -4.64
C VAL A 529 -15.23 -23.54 -6.14
N ALA A 530 -15.70 -24.69 -6.61
CA ALA A 530 -15.65 -25.04 -8.03
C ALA A 530 -16.50 -24.13 -8.94
N GLU A 531 -17.55 -23.50 -8.39
CA GLU A 531 -18.33 -22.47 -9.10
C GLU A 531 -17.59 -21.12 -9.15
N LEU A 532 -16.96 -20.74 -8.03
CA LEU A 532 -16.30 -19.43 -7.88
C LEU A 532 -14.94 -19.38 -8.58
N ASP A 533 -14.19 -20.47 -8.54
CA ASP A 533 -12.91 -20.61 -9.22
C ASP A 533 -12.89 -21.89 -10.07
N PRO A 534 -13.42 -21.82 -11.29
CA PRO A 534 -13.47 -22.98 -12.21
C PRO A 534 -12.08 -23.46 -12.67
N ALA A 535 -11.00 -22.73 -12.38
CA ALA A 535 -9.62 -23.11 -12.70
C ALA A 535 -8.93 -23.88 -11.57
N ASP A 536 -9.52 -23.92 -10.36
CA ASP A 536 -8.99 -24.69 -9.24
C ASP A 536 -9.37 -26.17 -9.38
N SER A 537 -8.37 -27.03 -9.52
CA SER A 537 -8.59 -28.49 -9.62
C SER A 537 -8.85 -29.17 -8.27
N ARG A 538 -8.45 -28.56 -7.15
CA ARG A 538 -8.53 -29.17 -5.80
C ARG A 538 -9.94 -29.55 -5.36
N PRO A 539 -10.97 -28.68 -5.52
CA PRO A 539 -12.32 -29.05 -5.16
C PRO A 539 -12.85 -30.22 -6.00
N HIS A 540 -12.50 -30.28 -7.28
CA HIS A 540 -12.92 -31.38 -8.15
C HIS A 540 -12.24 -32.70 -7.77
N LEU A 541 -10.98 -32.69 -7.33
CA LEU A 541 -10.29 -33.87 -6.80
C LEU A 541 -10.99 -34.38 -5.56
N TYR A 542 -11.24 -33.51 -4.58
CA TYR A 542 -11.97 -33.86 -3.37
C TYR A 542 -13.39 -34.45 -3.65
N LEU A 543 -14.14 -33.74 -4.49
CA LEU A 543 -15.51 -34.19 -4.86
C LEU A 543 -15.47 -35.52 -5.57
N GLY A 544 -14.48 -35.77 -6.44
CA GLY A 544 -14.29 -37.05 -7.12
C GLY A 544 -14.12 -38.20 -6.12
N GLU A 545 -13.25 -38.04 -5.12
CA GLU A 545 -13.06 -39.05 -4.06
C GLU A 545 -14.32 -39.27 -3.23
N LYS A 546 -15.01 -38.22 -2.82
CA LYS A 546 -16.21 -38.32 -2.01
C LYS A 546 -17.39 -38.93 -2.78
N TYR A 547 -17.58 -38.57 -4.06
CA TYR A 547 -18.59 -39.23 -4.93
C TYR A 547 -18.28 -40.71 -5.13
N ALA A 548 -17.01 -41.10 -5.31
CA ALA A 548 -16.60 -42.47 -5.44
C ALA A 548 -16.93 -43.28 -4.16
N ASN A 549 -16.60 -42.74 -2.98
CA ASN A 549 -16.86 -43.36 -1.70
C ASN A 549 -18.37 -43.49 -1.42
N ASN A 550 -19.19 -42.57 -1.92
CA ASN A 550 -20.66 -42.61 -1.80
C ASN A 550 -21.34 -43.44 -2.90
N GLY A 551 -20.59 -44.14 -3.74
CA GLY A 551 -21.13 -44.97 -4.82
C GLY A 551 -21.68 -44.17 -6.03
N GLN A 552 -21.41 -42.86 -6.10
CA GLN A 552 -21.87 -41.98 -7.18
C GLN A 552 -20.82 -41.93 -8.31
N PHE A 553 -20.55 -43.10 -8.91
CA PHE A 553 -19.39 -43.31 -9.77
C PHE A 553 -19.34 -42.42 -11.00
N GLN A 554 -20.50 -42.10 -11.63
CA GLN A 554 -20.53 -41.22 -12.79
C GLN A 554 -20.13 -39.76 -12.45
N LEU A 555 -20.55 -39.28 -11.27
CA LEU A 555 -20.13 -37.96 -10.79
C LEU A 555 -18.64 -37.93 -10.43
N ALA A 556 -18.13 -39.01 -9.84
CA ALA A 556 -16.69 -39.16 -9.54
C ALA A 556 -15.87 -39.18 -10.82
N ILE A 557 -16.25 -39.96 -11.84
CA ILE A 557 -15.57 -39.98 -13.15
C ILE A 557 -15.56 -38.59 -13.78
N SER A 558 -16.71 -37.89 -13.77
CA SER A 558 -16.81 -36.52 -14.30
C SER A 558 -15.90 -35.54 -13.56
N SER A 559 -15.82 -35.67 -12.24
CA SER A 559 -14.96 -34.79 -11.40
C SER A 559 -13.48 -35.03 -11.68
N PHE A 560 -13.02 -36.28 -11.70
CA PHE A 560 -11.64 -36.59 -12.04
C PHE A 560 -11.29 -36.23 -13.50
N ALA A 561 -12.20 -36.35 -14.44
CA ALA A 561 -12.00 -35.90 -15.81
C ALA A 561 -11.76 -34.38 -15.89
N LYS A 562 -12.44 -33.59 -15.07
CA LYS A 562 -12.17 -32.15 -14.96
C LYS A 562 -10.78 -31.88 -14.38
N VAL A 563 -10.37 -32.59 -13.32
CA VAL A 563 -9.01 -32.48 -12.77
C VAL A 563 -7.97 -32.77 -13.85
N ILE A 564 -8.10 -33.86 -14.58
CA ILE A 564 -7.17 -34.27 -15.65
C ILE A 564 -7.10 -33.22 -16.78
N LYS A 565 -8.22 -32.59 -17.08
CA LYS A 565 -8.27 -31.51 -18.08
C LYS A 565 -7.49 -30.26 -17.63
N MET A 566 -7.56 -29.92 -16.34
CA MET A 566 -6.90 -28.75 -15.74
C MET A 566 -5.42 -29.02 -15.44
N ASP A 567 -5.15 -30.19 -14.88
CA ASP A 567 -3.81 -30.66 -14.52
C ASP A 567 -3.59 -32.10 -15.07
N PRO A 568 -3.11 -32.21 -16.33
CA PRO A 568 -2.83 -33.50 -16.95
C PRO A 568 -1.72 -34.31 -16.27
N SER A 569 -0.99 -33.69 -15.34
CA SER A 569 0.10 -34.33 -14.57
C SER A 569 -0.36 -34.88 -13.21
N ASN A 570 -1.61 -34.69 -12.82
CA ASN A 570 -2.13 -35.18 -11.56
C ASN A 570 -2.32 -36.71 -11.58
N VAL A 571 -1.30 -37.40 -11.09
CA VAL A 571 -1.25 -38.89 -11.14
C VAL A 571 -2.36 -39.54 -10.33
N GLU A 572 -2.77 -38.97 -9.18
CA GLU A 572 -3.84 -39.52 -8.37
C GLU A 572 -5.17 -39.44 -9.14
N ALA A 573 -5.49 -38.32 -9.74
CA ALA A 573 -6.69 -38.18 -10.56
C ALA A 573 -6.67 -39.11 -11.77
N LEU A 574 -5.52 -39.26 -12.45
CA LEU A 574 -5.37 -40.19 -13.56
C LEU A 574 -5.63 -41.65 -13.16
N LYS A 575 -5.09 -42.06 -12.00
CA LYS A 575 -5.23 -43.38 -11.44
C LYS A 575 -6.66 -43.70 -11.02
N ASP A 576 -7.28 -42.79 -10.26
CA ASP A 576 -8.63 -42.99 -9.72
C ASP A 576 -9.70 -42.92 -10.82
N TYR A 577 -9.53 -42.00 -11.80
CA TYR A 577 -10.33 -41.97 -13.01
C TYR A 577 -10.31 -43.30 -13.75
N ALA A 578 -9.09 -43.82 -14.03
CA ALA A 578 -8.94 -45.06 -14.74
C ALA A 578 -9.53 -46.26 -13.95
N PHE A 579 -9.30 -46.29 -12.65
CA PHE A 579 -9.86 -47.34 -11.79
C PHE A 579 -11.40 -47.36 -11.85
N LEU A 580 -12.03 -46.21 -11.74
CA LEU A 580 -13.49 -46.07 -11.80
C LEU A 580 -14.03 -46.45 -13.18
N CYS A 581 -13.41 -46.01 -14.25
CA CYS A 581 -13.76 -46.37 -15.62
C CYS A 581 -13.72 -47.89 -15.83
N LEU A 582 -12.67 -48.59 -15.33
CA LEU A 582 -12.51 -50.03 -15.45
C LEU A 582 -13.42 -50.82 -14.56
N SER A 583 -13.83 -50.28 -13.41
CA SER A 583 -14.66 -51.01 -12.41
C SER A 583 -16.15 -50.85 -12.64
N HIS A 584 -16.61 -49.72 -13.19
CA HIS A 584 -18.02 -49.36 -13.23
C HIS A 584 -18.57 -49.03 -14.62
N ASP A 585 -17.72 -48.75 -15.63
CA ASP A 585 -18.14 -48.47 -17.01
C ASP A 585 -17.12 -49.01 -18.02
N GLN A 586 -16.63 -50.24 -17.79
CA GLN A 586 -15.53 -50.85 -18.52
C GLN A 586 -15.79 -50.91 -20.03
N ASP A 587 -16.96 -51.34 -20.45
CA ASP A 587 -17.28 -51.54 -21.86
C ASP A 587 -17.25 -50.26 -22.68
N ARG A 588 -17.50 -49.14 -22.03
CA ARG A 588 -17.56 -47.81 -22.68
C ARG A 588 -16.28 -47.02 -22.53
N LEU A 589 -15.64 -47.03 -21.33
CA LEU A 589 -14.59 -46.08 -20.96
C LEU A 589 -13.19 -46.70 -20.83
N TRP A 590 -12.99 -48.01 -21.16
CA TRP A 590 -11.65 -48.62 -21.05
C TRP A 590 -10.58 -47.93 -21.88
N ARG A 591 -10.94 -47.32 -23.04
CA ARG A 591 -10.00 -46.57 -23.89
C ARG A 591 -9.55 -45.27 -23.22
N ASP A 592 -10.44 -44.61 -22.50
CA ASP A 592 -10.10 -43.39 -21.77
C ASP A 592 -9.27 -43.71 -20.53
N ALA A 593 -9.58 -44.80 -19.85
CA ALA A 593 -8.75 -45.38 -18.78
C ALA A 593 -7.33 -45.72 -19.30
N ASN A 594 -7.23 -46.33 -20.50
CA ASN A 594 -5.93 -46.63 -21.12
C ASN A 594 -5.09 -45.38 -21.34
N LYS A 595 -5.65 -44.30 -21.91
CA LYS A 595 -4.97 -43.04 -22.15
C LYS A 595 -4.53 -42.39 -20.82
N ALA A 596 -5.40 -42.42 -19.82
CA ALA A 596 -5.05 -41.84 -18.50
C ALA A 596 -3.90 -42.62 -17.85
N LEU A 597 -3.92 -43.96 -17.88
CA LEU A 597 -2.84 -44.78 -17.34
C LEU A 597 -1.53 -44.63 -18.13
N GLU A 598 -1.59 -44.49 -19.46
CA GLU A 598 -0.42 -44.21 -20.28
C GLU A 598 0.24 -42.88 -19.88
N SER A 599 -0.54 -41.86 -19.59
CA SER A 599 -0.05 -40.58 -19.05
C SER A 599 0.56 -40.75 -17.65
N ALA A 600 -0.12 -41.51 -16.78
CA ALA A 600 0.33 -41.77 -15.42
C ALA A 600 1.69 -42.54 -15.38
N ILE A 601 1.90 -43.52 -16.29
CA ILE A 601 3.17 -44.27 -16.41
C ILE A 601 4.33 -43.38 -16.80
N LYS A 602 4.09 -42.40 -17.69
CA LYS A 602 5.16 -41.43 -18.07
C LYS A 602 5.67 -40.64 -16.89
N ILE A 603 4.81 -40.37 -15.91
CA ILE A 603 5.13 -39.58 -14.72
C ILE A 603 5.65 -40.46 -13.60
N ARG A 604 5.00 -41.62 -13.35
CA ARG A 604 5.40 -42.60 -12.34
C ARG A 604 5.60 -44.00 -12.98
N PRO A 605 6.74 -44.25 -13.62
CA PRO A 605 6.97 -45.48 -14.39
C PRO A 605 7.11 -46.76 -13.53
N ASN A 606 7.33 -46.61 -12.22
CA ASN A 606 7.53 -47.72 -11.28
C ASN A 606 6.41 -47.82 -10.24
N ASP A 607 5.20 -47.40 -10.57
CA ASP A 607 4.02 -47.64 -9.72
C ASP A 607 3.35 -48.95 -10.09
N ALA A 608 3.37 -49.94 -9.18
CA ALA A 608 2.86 -51.27 -9.42
C ALA A 608 1.36 -51.31 -9.75
N GLU A 609 0.56 -50.39 -9.16
CA GLU A 609 -0.87 -50.31 -9.37
C GLU A 609 -1.21 -49.74 -10.75
N ILE A 610 -0.50 -48.69 -11.15
CA ILE A 610 -0.62 -48.08 -12.48
C ILE A 610 -0.29 -49.14 -13.56
N LEU A 611 0.85 -49.83 -13.37
CA LEU A 611 1.30 -50.87 -14.30
C LEU A 611 0.28 -52.02 -14.42
N MET A 612 -0.25 -52.47 -13.31
CA MET A 612 -1.26 -53.53 -13.28
C MET A 612 -2.57 -53.10 -13.97
N ASN A 613 -3.08 -51.94 -13.71
CA ASN A 613 -4.29 -51.42 -14.32
C ASN A 613 -4.08 -51.15 -15.82
N TYR A 614 -2.90 -50.65 -16.22
CA TYR A 614 -2.56 -50.50 -17.64
C TYR A 614 -2.48 -51.82 -18.37
N ALA A 615 -1.84 -52.83 -17.76
CA ALA A 615 -1.80 -54.17 -18.31
C ALA A 615 -3.23 -54.74 -18.52
N TYR A 616 -4.16 -54.40 -17.61
CA TYR A 616 -5.57 -54.79 -17.75
C TYR A 616 -6.27 -54.10 -18.95
N THR A 617 -5.98 -52.81 -19.20
CA THR A 617 -6.50 -52.13 -20.40
C THR A 617 -5.92 -52.74 -21.70
N LEU A 618 -4.65 -53.13 -21.70
CA LEU A 618 -4.02 -53.82 -22.83
C LEU A 618 -4.64 -55.19 -23.06
N TYR A 619 -4.97 -55.95 -21.99
CA TYR A 619 -5.71 -57.22 -22.09
C TYR A 619 -7.09 -57.00 -22.72
N LEU A 620 -7.82 -55.96 -22.36
CA LEU A 620 -9.12 -55.62 -22.96
C LEU A 620 -8.97 -55.23 -24.44
N ASN A 621 -7.84 -54.65 -24.81
CA ASN A 621 -7.52 -54.31 -26.20
C ASN A 621 -6.96 -55.49 -27.01
N ASN A 622 -6.88 -56.69 -26.45
CA ASN A 622 -6.27 -57.90 -27.01
C ASN A 622 -4.77 -57.77 -27.32
N GLU A 623 -4.07 -56.81 -26.70
CA GLU A 623 -2.62 -56.64 -26.78
C GLU A 623 -1.93 -57.51 -25.73
N PHE A 624 -2.14 -58.85 -25.86
CA PHE A 624 -1.79 -59.82 -24.81
C PHE A 624 -0.28 -59.86 -24.48
N GLN A 625 0.58 -59.70 -25.47
CA GLN A 625 2.03 -59.72 -25.26
C GLN A 625 2.50 -58.55 -24.36
N ARG A 626 2.01 -57.36 -24.65
CA ARG A 626 2.30 -56.17 -23.84
C ARG A 626 1.61 -56.25 -22.47
N ALA A 627 0.41 -56.82 -22.38
CA ALA A 627 -0.22 -57.03 -21.11
C ALA A 627 0.64 -57.90 -20.18
N VAL A 628 1.21 -58.99 -20.68
CA VAL A 628 2.12 -59.87 -19.92
C VAL A 628 3.31 -59.09 -19.43
N GLU A 629 3.98 -58.30 -20.29
CA GLU A 629 5.12 -57.47 -19.93
C GLU A 629 4.85 -56.52 -18.76
N TYR A 630 3.76 -55.77 -18.86
CA TYR A 630 3.40 -54.81 -17.81
C TYR A 630 2.90 -55.49 -16.52
N TYR A 631 2.22 -56.64 -16.58
CA TYR A 631 1.91 -57.42 -15.37
C TYR A 631 3.22 -57.97 -14.70
N GLN A 632 4.19 -58.38 -15.47
CA GLN A 632 5.48 -58.86 -14.95
C GLN A 632 6.25 -57.68 -14.29
N ARG A 633 6.29 -56.50 -14.91
CA ARG A 633 6.87 -55.31 -14.30
C ARG A 633 6.17 -54.92 -13.00
N SER A 634 4.83 -55.01 -12.94
CA SER A 634 4.09 -54.80 -11.71
C SER A 634 4.47 -55.78 -10.61
N LEU A 635 4.70 -57.07 -10.97
CA LEU A 635 5.10 -58.10 -10.05
C LEU A 635 6.61 -58.02 -9.64
N GLU A 636 7.45 -57.42 -10.44
CA GLU A 636 8.84 -57.10 -10.05
C GLU A 636 8.85 -56.12 -8.87
N ILE A 637 7.92 -55.16 -8.88
CA ILE A 637 7.81 -54.14 -7.82
C ILE A 637 7.03 -54.71 -6.62
N ARG A 638 5.98 -55.49 -6.88
CA ARG A 638 5.11 -56.10 -5.85
C ARG A 638 4.91 -57.58 -6.13
N PRO A 639 5.86 -58.46 -5.76
CA PRO A 639 5.88 -59.88 -6.17
C PRO A 639 4.68 -60.70 -5.69
N ASN A 640 4.17 -60.38 -4.50
CA ASN A 640 3.10 -61.16 -3.88
C ASN A 640 1.74 -60.45 -4.01
N TRP A 641 1.40 -59.98 -5.21
CA TRP A 641 0.10 -59.33 -5.43
C TRP A 641 -0.86 -60.24 -6.19
N GLU A 642 -1.75 -60.88 -5.45
CA GLU A 642 -2.68 -61.89 -5.95
C GLU A 642 -3.58 -61.36 -7.07
N LYS A 643 -3.97 -60.08 -7.04
CA LYS A 643 -4.79 -59.44 -8.09
C LYS A 643 -4.05 -59.40 -9.43
N THR A 644 -2.77 -59.06 -9.39
CA THR A 644 -1.90 -59.01 -10.59
C THR A 644 -1.66 -60.41 -11.14
N LEU A 645 -1.38 -61.40 -10.25
CA LEU A 645 -1.18 -62.78 -10.65
C LEU A 645 -2.47 -63.37 -11.26
N TYR A 646 -3.63 -63.12 -10.68
CA TYR A 646 -4.92 -63.54 -11.25
C TYR A 646 -5.11 -63.00 -12.65
N ASN A 647 -4.89 -61.69 -12.84
CA ASN A 647 -5.04 -61.06 -14.15
C ASN A 647 -4.04 -61.54 -15.18
N LEU A 648 -2.76 -61.76 -14.79
CA LEU A 648 -1.75 -62.37 -15.65
C LEU A 648 -2.17 -63.80 -16.09
N ALA A 649 -2.70 -64.58 -15.16
CA ALA A 649 -3.20 -65.94 -15.45
C ALA A 649 -4.37 -65.89 -16.45
N LEU A 650 -5.25 -64.87 -16.39
CA LEU A 650 -6.29 -64.65 -17.38
C LEU A 650 -5.73 -64.42 -18.78
N VAL A 651 -4.63 -63.67 -18.89
CA VAL A 651 -3.94 -63.43 -20.18
C VAL A 651 -3.42 -64.77 -20.74
N TYR A 652 -2.70 -65.56 -19.91
CA TYR A 652 -2.22 -66.88 -20.31
C TYR A 652 -3.35 -67.85 -20.69
N GLU A 653 -4.45 -67.84 -19.98
CA GLU A 653 -5.66 -68.60 -20.36
C GLU A 653 -6.18 -68.18 -21.74
N ARG A 654 -6.28 -66.88 -22.00
CA ARG A 654 -6.79 -66.33 -23.26
C ARG A 654 -5.90 -66.62 -24.46
N THR A 655 -4.60 -66.68 -24.22
CA THR A 655 -3.60 -66.96 -25.24
C THR A 655 -3.31 -68.46 -25.43
N GLY A 656 -4.06 -69.33 -24.75
CA GLY A 656 -3.91 -70.79 -24.85
C GLY A 656 -2.74 -71.38 -24.08
N GLN A 657 -2.02 -70.60 -23.29
CA GLN A 657 -0.85 -71.03 -22.51
C GLN A 657 -1.33 -71.68 -21.19
N LYS A 658 -2.04 -72.81 -21.31
CA LYS A 658 -2.76 -73.50 -20.20
C LYS A 658 -1.85 -73.82 -19.01
N GLY A 659 -0.63 -74.29 -19.23
CA GLY A 659 0.34 -74.61 -18.17
C GLY A 659 0.72 -73.40 -17.32
N LEU A 660 1.07 -72.28 -17.98
CA LEU A 660 1.42 -71.04 -17.29
C LEU A 660 0.20 -70.42 -16.58
N ALA A 661 -0.98 -70.53 -17.17
CA ALA A 661 -2.24 -70.08 -16.54
C ALA A 661 -2.49 -70.83 -15.23
N LEU A 662 -2.39 -72.16 -15.22
CA LEU A 662 -2.59 -72.99 -14.02
C LEU A 662 -1.56 -72.65 -12.93
N GLN A 663 -0.29 -72.60 -13.26
CA GLN A 663 0.78 -72.28 -12.32
C GLN A 663 0.58 -70.88 -11.69
N THR A 664 0.19 -69.89 -12.50
CA THR A 664 0.01 -68.54 -12.04
C THR A 664 -1.26 -68.35 -11.19
N TYR A 665 -2.36 -69.07 -11.51
CA TYR A 665 -3.50 -69.13 -10.66
C TYR A 665 -3.23 -69.81 -9.32
N GLU A 666 -2.49 -70.94 -9.31
CA GLU A 666 -2.04 -71.63 -8.08
C GLU A 666 -1.24 -70.71 -7.18
N LYS A 667 -0.32 -69.94 -7.75
CA LYS A 667 0.41 -68.92 -7.00
C LYS A 667 -0.44 -67.84 -6.40
N ALA A 668 -1.48 -67.34 -7.13
CA ALA A 668 -2.42 -66.37 -6.62
C ALA A 668 -3.25 -66.91 -5.43
N ILE A 669 -3.63 -68.18 -5.45
CA ILE A 669 -4.35 -68.87 -4.36
C ILE A 669 -3.42 -69.06 -3.15
N GLU A 670 -2.16 -69.47 -3.37
CA GLU A 670 -1.19 -69.63 -2.29
C GLU A 670 -1.01 -68.37 -1.47
N ILE A 671 -0.97 -67.19 -2.15
CA ILE A 671 -0.81 -65.88 -1.49
C ILE A 671 -2.05 -65.48 -0.73
N ALA A 672 -3.21 -65.61 -1.34
CA ALA A 672 -4.48 -65.13 -0.76
C ALA A 672 -5.69 -66.02 -1.08
N PRO A 673 -5.77 -67.21 -0.46
CA PRO A 673 -6.77 -68.22 -0.80
C PRO A 673 -8.23 -67.75 -0.59
N ASN A 674 -8.42 -66.91 0.41
CA ASN A 674 -9.76 -66.41 0.77
C ASN A 674 -10.09 -65.05 0.12
N SER A 675 -9.20 -64.49 -0.69
CA SER A 675 -9.48 -63.26 -1.43
C SER A 675 -10.46 -63.53 -2.58
N ARG A 676 -11.14 -62.47 -3.04
CA ARG A 676 -12.03 -62.57 -4.20
C ARG A 676 -11.29 -63.12 -5.43
N GLN A 677 -10.04 -62.80 -5.62
CA GLN A 677 -9.19 -63.25 -6.72
C GLN A 677 -8.75 -64.72 -6.49
N GLY A 678 -8.40 -65.09 -5.27
CA GLY A 678 -8.06 -66.46 -4.93
C GLY A 678 -9.23 -67.42 -5.16
N ILE A 679 -10.44 -67.07 -4.74
CA ILE A 679 -11.68 -67.86 -4.97
C ILE A 679 -11.92 -68.00 -6.49
N LYS A 680 -11.87 -66.89 -7.25
CA LYS A 680 -12.02 -66.93 -8.72
C LYS A 680 -10.94 -67.76 -9.41
N ALA A 681 -9.72 -67.70 -8.93
CA ALA A 681 -8.59 -68.49 -9.45
C ALA A 681 -8.87 -70.00 -9.25
N LEU A 682 -9.41 -70.39 -8.07
CA LEU A 682 -9.77 -71.79 -7.80
C LEU A 682 -10.84 -72.27 -8.76
N GLU A 683 -11.88 -71.47 -9.03
CA GLU A 683 -12.93 -71.77 -10.01
C GLU A 683 -12.35 -71.93 -11.42
N LYS A 684 -11.43 -71.07 -11.81
CA LYS A 684 -10.73 -71.14 -13.09
C LYS A 684 -9.89 -72.41 -13.25
N ILE A 685 -9.16 -72.79 -12.22
CA ILE A 685 -8.40 -74.06 -12.20
C ILE A 685 -9.33 -75.25 -12.38
N LYS A 686 -10.46 -75.34 -11.64
CA LYS A 686 -11.42 -76.38 -11.77
C LYS A 686 -11.96 -76.53 -13.20
N LYS A 687 -12.29 -75.40 -13.86
CA LYS A 687 -12.72 -75.39 -15.27
C LYS A 687 -11.64 -75.76 -16.25
N LEU A 688 -10.39 -75.37 -16.01
CA LEU A 688 -9.29 -75.74 -16.88
C LEU A 688 -8.84 -77.19 -16.75
N LYS A 689 -8.91 -77.79 -15.51
CA LYS A 689 -8.61 -79.19 -15.25
C LYS A 689 -9.79 -80.12 -15.63
N GLY A 690 -11.02 -79.64 -15.58
CA GLY A 690 -12.22 -80.46 -15.91
C GLY A 690 -12.66 -80.46 -17.38
N LYS A 691 -11.93 -79.80 -18.25
CA LYS A 691 -12.05 -79.80 -19.74
C LYS A 691 -11.04 -80.69 -20.44
N ASN A 692 -10.55 -81.78 -19.80
CA ASN A 692 -9.76 -82.82 -20.46
C ASN A 692 -10.65 -84.02 -20.77
#